data_c0e5c2574d4390d1348c8812a7f0319f
#
_entry.id   c0e5c2574d4390d1348c8812a7f0319f
#
_cell.length_a   1.000
_cell.length_b   1.000
_cell.length_c   1.000
_cell.angle_alpha   90.00
_cell.angle_beta   90.00
_cell.angle_gamma   90.00
#
_symmetry.space_group_name_H-M   'P 1'
#
loop_
_entity.id
_entity.type
_entity.pdbx_description
1 polymer ?
#
loop_
_entity_poly.entity_id
_entity_poly.type
_entity_poly.pdbx_seq_one_letter_code
_entity_poly.pdbx_strand_id
1 'polypeptide(L)'
;MLFLSIMLSMFVSSSDTVNVSKEHTLQEVVVVASRIRNKGNKIIVQMREDENKTMDEVLESVPHVTVTESGISIDGRGKVKVLLNGHEVRMEGAALISYLQSLRSSDISKVEVQTVADASQDANVQGGVINIVLRKQKDNGVNGSIENRLNISNIFFRNTAAGSLFSRWNKVNMYVSFSNPITTKDNGEGHINRVFNQPLYDYNSESNNRIPARDYYWRVGGFADLSTRWNIGAEYAFTLNRLKRTTNDRTSMQTPEINMHDVLSTYTQKLRNHLHSLQADISYKVDNEGTKVKFSTSYDVRRLRGDNVNLFENKCDSSNTASIYKVLAIDLSVFKQFTKNSNLLFGVKHNAISADNNTLYGGVSSDQNDNSNAAFEQKERIFAGYAQFAAAYKKLNYEVGLRYEYVATKEFPTNIKRNYSDLFPYVSIGYDIDEYSKWKVIASYSRKIARPLFSQQNPTKTQTSLFTYTIGNIALRPEYVNSIRSTLVYNNVYLLTLGVDMHSDLIREFSFETPDNPMGSYVTYINHHKENHWYAYLSLPFQPCYWFNINFNTLLCYQTIQITKGESIKGHFLYMNNTKATFRLPHNFNVEVSLNAISRLHSGNSMIRSYQRVDLLLSKTFKPRVNLSLAVKNVFNKQYGFIETHSRYSNFYDTMQGSNSRNIQLTLTYNFGKGKGGRKLKRDDNGEAERLNDFNKNNNIKL
;
A
#
# COMPACT_ATOMS: atom_id res chain seq x y z
N MET A 1 0.79 15.47 -26.11
CA MET A 1 1.12 16.75 -26.76
C MET A 1 -0.07 17.70 -26.84
N LEU A 2 -1.27 17.28 -27.27
CA LEU A 2 -2.43 18.20 -27.38
C LEU A 2 -2.87 18.86 -26.04
N PHE A 3 -2.77 18.18 -24.90
CA PHE A 3 -3.14 18.72 -23.59
C PHE A 3 -2.15 19.78 -23.05
N LEU A 4 -0.87 19.65 -23.39
CA LEU A 4 0.15 20.65 -23.02
C LEU A 4 0.00 21.93 -23.87
N SER A 5 -0.43 21.77 -25.12
CA SER A 5 -0.71 22.88 -26.04
C SER A 5 -1.94 23.67 -25.64
N ILE A 6 -2.99 23.01 -25.12
CA ILE A 6 -4.20 23.65 -24.61
C ILE A 6 -3.94 24.38 -23.29
N MET A 7 -3.05 23.88 -22.43
CA MET A 7 -2.65 24.61 -21.22
C MET A 7 -1.77 25.82 -21.53
N LEU A 8 -0.90 25.76 -22.55
CA LEU A 8 -0.06 26.90 -22.91
C LEU A 8 -0.83 28.01 -23.64
N SER A 9 -1.90 27.68 -24.37
CA SER A 9 -2.76 28.66 -25.04
C SER A 9 -3.71 29.42 -24.11
N MET A 10 -3.94 28.93 -22.90
CA MET A 10 -4.73 29.64 -21.88
C MET A 10 -3.92 30.72 -21.13
N PHE A 11 -2.61 30.83 -21.36
CA PHE A 11 -1.74 31.83 -20.73
C PHE A 11 -1.51 33.11 -21.55
N VAL A 12 -2.03 33.19 -22.76
CA VAL A 12 -1.86 34.35 -23.64
C VAL A 12 -3.22 34.78 -24.15
N SER A 13 -3.97 35.50 -23.35
CA SER A 13 -4.87 36.62 -23.70
C SER A 13 -5.80 36.93 -22.55
N SER A 14 -5.55 38.04 -21.89
CA SER A 14 -6.57 39.07 -21.55
C SER A 14 -5.89 40.21 -20.78
N SER A 15 -5.52 41.21 -21.51
CA SER A 15 -5.50 42.58 -21.01
C SER A 15 -6.91 43.11 -21.21
N ASP A 16 -7.73 43.00 -20.18
CA ASP A 16 -8.90 43.86 -20.02
C ASP A 16 -9.05 44.21 -18.55
N THR A 17 -8.86 45.47 -18.28
CA THR A 17 -9.01 46.12 -17.00
C THR A 17 -10.47 46.17 -16.59
N VAL A 18 -10.84 45.32 -15.66
CA VAL A 18 -12.03 45.47 -14.84
C VAL A 18 -11.60 45.61 -13.38
N ASN A 19 -11.83 46.77 -12.81
CA ASN A 19 -11.69 47.07 -11.39
C ASN A 19 -12.64 46.19 -10.58
N VAL A 20 -12.15 45.04 -10.07
CA VAL A 20 -12.82 44.27 -9.05
C VAL A 20 -11.91 44.20 -7.84
N SER A 21 -12.46 44.54 -6.69
CA SER A 21 -11.80 44.64 -5.40
C SER A 21 -10.82 43.52 -5.13
N LYS A 22 -9.54 43.88 -5.06
CA LYS A 22 -8.36 42.97 -4.92
C LYS A 22 -8.26 42.21 -3.60
N GLU A 23 -9.17 42.40 -2.63
CA GLU A 23 -8.99 41.80 -1.28
C GLU A 23 -9.55 40.39 -1.10
N HIS A 24 -10.56 39.98 -1.86
CA HIS A 24 -11.18 38.67 -1.64
C HIS A 24 -10.42 37.47 -2.28
N THR A 25 -9.72 37.68 -3.39
CA THR A 25 -8.98 36.64 -4.10
C THR A 25 -7.67 36.24 -3.39
N LEU A 26 -7.03 37.15 -2.68
CA LEU A 26 -5.78 36.90 -1.95
C LEU A 26 -5.98 36.09 -0.65
N GLN A 27 -7.11 36.26 0.04
CA GLN A 27 -7.39 35.54 1.28
C GLN A 27 -7.65 34.03 1.04
N GLU A 28 -8.24 33.67 -0.07
CA GLU A 28 -8.60 32.26 -0.34
C GLU A 28 -7.42 31.42 -0.84
N VAL A 29 -6.52 31.98 -1.62
CA VAL A 29 -5.25 31.34 -2.02
C VAL A 29 -4.32 31.14 -0.81
N VAL A 30 -4.28 32.07 0.11
CA VAL A 30 -3.52 31.99 1.36
C VAL A 30 -4.07 30.90 2.28
N VAL A 31 -5.39 30.70 2.32
CA VAL A 31 -6.02 29.66 3.15
C VAL A 31 -5.71 28.24 2.66
N VAL A 32 -5.63 28.01 1.35
CA VAL A 32 -5.26 26.69 0.81
C VAL A 32 -3.78 26.41 1.04
N ALA A 33 -2.91 27.36 0.81
CA ALA A 33 -1.47 27.24 1.09
C ALA A 33 -1.15 27.02 2.58
N SER A 34 -2.01 27.47 3.50
CA SER A 34 -1.83 27.29 4.95
C SER A 34 -2.14 25.86 5.44
N ARG A 35 -2.82 25.02 4.64
CA ARG A 35 -3.22 23.65 5.02
C ARG A 35 -2.08 22.63 4.86
N ILE A 36 -1.19 22.86 3.92
CA ILE A 36 -0.04 22.01 3.66
C ILE A 36 1.21 22.72 4.18
N ARG A 37 1.94 22.06 5.05
CA ARG A 37 3.20 22.55 5.60
C ARG A 37 4.28 21.50 5.44
N ASN A 38 5.43 21.93 4.93
CA ASN A 38 6.61 21.09 4.85
C ASN A 38 7.53 21.37 6.04
N LYS A 39 7.83 20.36 6.84
CA LYS A 39 8.77 20.45 7.96
C LYS A 39 9.81 19.35 7.83
N GLY A 40 11.04 19.74 7.42
CA GLY A 40 12.07 18.76 7.06
C GLY A 40 11.54 17.84 5.94
N ASN A 41 11.69 16.54 6.08
CA ASN A 41 11.20 15.53 5.15
C ASN A 41 9.70 15.17 5.36
N LYS A 42 8.96 15.93 6.19
CA LYS A 42 7.55 15.66 6.52
C LYS A 42 6.62 16.67 5.89
N ILE A 43 5.62 16.19 5.17
CA ILE A 43 4.48 16.97 4.66
C ILE A 43 3.34 16.80 5.65
N ILE A 44 2.82 17.90 6.16
CA ILE A 44 1.73 17.93 7.13
C ILE A 44 0.52 18.59 6.47
N VAL A 45 -0.57 17.84 6.33
CA VAL A 45 -1.84 18.33 5.80
C VAL A 45 -2.85 18.45 6.94
N GLN A 46 -3.29 19.67 7.23
CA GLN A 46 -4.31 19.92 8.28
C GLN A 46 -5.71 19.67 7.72
N MET A 47 -6.54 18.95 8.48
CA MET A 47 -7.93 18.67 8.09
C MET A 47 -8.89 19.73 8.64
N ARG A 48 -9.92 20.05 7.85
CA ARG A 48 -11.03 20.91 8.28
C ARG A 48 -12.12 20.07 8.95
N GLU A 49 -12.85 20.68 9.87
CA GLU A 49 -13.97 20.01 10.56
C GLU A 49 -15.23 19.90 9.68
N ASP A 50 -15.36 20.81 8.70
CA ASP A 50 -16.49 20.90 7.78
C ASP A 50 -16.35 19.99 6.55
N GLU A 51 -15.18 19.37 6.34
CA GLU A 51 -14.99 18.37 5.29
C GLU A 51 -15.49 17.01 5.74
N ASN A 52 -16.24 16.36 4.86
CA ASN A 52 -16.79 15.01 5.11
C ASN A 52 -16.39 14.03 4.03
N LYS A 53 -15.06 13.95 3.78
CA LYS A 53 -14.45 13.01 2.85
C LYS A 53 -14.00 11.75 3.57
N THR A 54 -13.93 10.63 2.86
CA THR A 54 -13.25 9.43 3.35
C THR A 54 -11.74 9.65 3.38
N MET A 55 -11.02 8.86 4.16
CA MET A 55 -9.57 9.05 4.30
C MET A 55 -8.81 8.68 3.02
N ASP A 56 -9.28 7.72 2.24
CA ASP A 56 -8.72 7.43 0.90
C ASP A 56 -8.87 8.62 -0.04
N GLU A 57 -10.05 9.28 -0.09
CA GLU A 57 -10.28 10.50 -0.88
C GLU A 57 -9.37 11.66 -0.44
N VAL A 58 -9.13 11.78 0.88
CA VAL A 58 -8.19 12.75 1.44
C VAL A 58 -6.77 12.44 0.99
N LEU A 59 -6.33 11.20 1.15
CA LEU A 59 -4.97 10.77 0.80
C LEU A 59 -4.68 10.95 -0.69
N GLU A 60 -5.66 10.76 -1.57
CA GLU A 60 -5.52 11.06 -3.01
C GLU A 60 -5.22 12.54 -3.30
N SER A 61 -5.57 13.45 -2.37
CA SER A 61 -5.27 14.87 -2.50
C SER A 61 -3.94 15.30 -1.85
N VAL A 62 -3.28 14.37 -1.13
CA VAL A 62 -2.00 14.64 -0.46
C VAL A 62 -0.84 14.52 -1.46
N PRO A 63 0.06 15.51 -1.54
CA PRO A 63 1.24 15.41 -2.40
C PRO A 63 2.04 14.13 -2.14
N HIS A 64 2.63 13.56 -3.18
CA HIS A 64 3.38 12.31 -3.19
C HIS A 64 2.57 11.02 -3.00
N VAL A 65 1.32 11.10 -2.52
CA VAL A 65 0.51 9.92 -2.21
C VAL A 65 -0.34 9.53 -3.42
N THR A 66 -0.29 8.27 -3.79
CA THR A 66 -1.18 7.67 -4.79
C THR A 66 -1.97 6.55 -4.11
N VAL A 67 -3.30 6.63 -4.19
CA VAL A 67 -4.21 5.62 -3.67
C VAL A 67 -4.81 4.84 -4.83
N THR A 68 -4.77 3.52 -4.74
CA THR A 68 -5.40 2.60 -5.70
C THR A 68 -6.27 1.61 -4.94
N GLU A 69 -7.13 0.87 -5.63
CA GLU A 69 -7.89 -0.23 -4.99
C GLU A 69 -6.97 -1.30 -4.38
N SER A 70 -5.73 -1.33 -4.84
CA SER A 70 -4.72 -2.30 -4.42
C SER A 70 -3.82 -1.83 -3.27
N GLY A 71 -3.90 -0.57 -2.86
CA GLY A 71 -3.08 -0.05 -1.78
C GLY A 71 -2.65 1.39 -1.99
N ILE A 72 -1.65 1.80 -1.22
CA ILE A 72 -1.11 3.14 -1.21
C ILE A 72 0.36 3.09 -1.60
N SER A 73 0.79 4.06 -2.39
CA SER A 73 2.20 4.29 -2.71
C SER A 73 2.59 5.74 -2.47
N ILE A 74 3.88 5.97 -2.21
CA ILE A 74 4.48 7.30 -2.15
C ILE A 74 5.51 7.38 -3.28
N ASP A 75 5.38 8.35 -4.18
CA ASP A 75 6.22 8.49 -5.39
C ASP A 75 6.24 7.22 -6.26
N GLY A 76 5.11 6.52 -6.36
CA GLY A 76 5.01 5.24 -7.07
C GLY A 76 5.68 4.05 -6.38
N ARG A 77 6.28 4.24 -5.20
CA ARG A 77 6.92 3.17 -4.42
C ARG A 77 5.92 2.50 -3.48
N GLY A 78 5.89 1.20 -3.52
CA GLY A 78 5.08 0.38 -2.63
C GLY A 78 5.63 0.27 -1.20
N LYS A 79 4.99 -0.53 -0.36
CA LYS A 79 5.34 -0.78 1.05
C LYS A 79 5.38 0.50 1.90
N VAL A 80 4.34 1.32 1.76
CA VAL A 80 4.10 2.48 2.60
C VAL A 80 3.57 2.02 3.94
N LYS A 81 4.20 2.44 5.02
CA LYS A 81 3.72 2.18 6.38
C LYS A 81 2.63 3.18 6.73
N VAL A 82 1.42 2.70 7.01
CA VAL A 82 0.30 3.54 7.43
C VAL A 82 0.12 3.43 8.94
N LEU A 83 0.09 4.58 9.59
CA LEU A 83 -0.09 4.69 11.03
C LEU A 83 -1.40 5.44 11.34
N LEU A 84 -2.11 5.03 12.37
CA LEU A 84 -3.20 5.78 12.98
C LEU A 84 -2.77 6.22 14.39
N ASN A 85 -2.63 7.52 14.61
CA ASN A 85 -2.07 8.07 15.86
C ASN A 85 -0.67 7.53 16.20
N GLY A 86 0.10 7.09 15.19
CA GLY A 86 1.39 6.44 15.36
C GLY A 86 1.32 4.94 15.60
N HIS A 87 0.15 4.30 15.60
CA HIS A 87 -0.01 2.83 15.56
C HIS A 87 -0.13 2.33 14.14
N GLU A 88 0.57 1.28 13.83
CA GLU A 88 0.51 0.67 12.49
C GLU A 88 -0.86 0.09 12.20
N VAL A 89 -1.38 0.44 11.04
CA VAL A 89 -2.56 -0.19 10.47
C VAL A 89 -2.11 -1.45 9.74
N ARG A 90 -2.21 -2.60 10.39
CA ARG A 90 -1.71 -3.88 9.88
C ARG A 90 -2.64 -4.52 8.86
N MET A 91 -3.05 -3.72 7.92
CA MET A 91 -3.88 -4.09 6.78
C MET A 91 -3.16 -3.65 5.52
N GLU A 92 -3.27 -4.42 4.47
CA GLU A 92 -2.69 -4.11 3.16
C GLU A 92 -3.73 -4.27 2.05
N GLY A 93 -3.42 -3.71 0.89
CA GLY A 93 -4.24 -3.86 -0.30
C GLY A 93 -5.67 -3.36 -0.10
N ALA A 94 -6.64 -4.08 -0.61
CA ALA A 94 -8.06 -3.73 -0.51
C ALA A 94 -8.58 -3.63 0.94
N ALA A 95 -7.99 -4.39 1.87
CA ALA A 95 -8.33 -4.32 3.29
C ALA A 95 -7.97 -2.96 3.90
N LEU A 96 -6.76 -2.47 3.62
CA LEU A 96 -6.33 -1.14 4.06
C LEU A 96 -7.21 -0.04 3.47
N ILE A 97 -7.51 -0.12 2.17
CA ILE A 97 -8.39 0.87 1.52
C ILE A 97 -9.79 0.84 2.15
N SER A 98 -10.39 -0.33 2.34
CA SER A 98 -11.71 -0.46 2.99
C SER A 98 -11.70 0.13 4.41
N TYR A 99 -10.62 -0.07 5.16
CA TYR A 99 -10.46 0.52 6.49
C TYR A 99 -10.36 2.05 6.42
N LEU A 100 -9.51 2.60 5.54
CA LEU A 100 -9.36 4.05 5.37
C LEU A 100 -10.66 4.72 4.93
N GLN A 101 -11.45 4.04 4.12
CA GLN A 101 -12.78 4.47 3.73
C GLN A 101 -13.77 4.55 4.91
N SER A 102 -13.54 3.81 5.99
CA SER A 102 -14.33 3.92 7.23
C SER A 102 -13.97 5.14 8.09
N LEU A 103 -12.84 5.79 7.85
CA LEU A 103 -12.37 6.97 8.57
C LEU A 103 -12.80 8.25 7.84
N ARG A 104 -13.26 9.24 8.59
CA ARG A 104 -13.72 10.54 8.05
C ARG A 104 -12.73 11.65 8.31
N SER A 105 -12.60 12.56 7.36
CA SER A 105 -11.78 13.77 7.50
C SER A 105 -12.20 14.64 8.68
N SER A 106 -13.48 14.65 9.05
CA SER A 106 -13.99 15.31 10.25
C SER A 106 -13.38 14.78 11.55
N ASP A 107 -13.07 13.47 11.61
CA ASP A 107 -12.47 12.81 12.76
C ASP A 107 -10.95 12.90 12.81
N ILE A 108 -10.35 13.43 11.73
CA ILE A 108 -8.92 13.57 11.55
C ILE A 108 -8.47 14.99 11.83
N SER A 109 -7.39 15.14 12.58
CA SER A 109 -6.75 16.43 12.82
C SER A 109 -5.78 16.79 11.70
N LYS A 110 -4.96 15.83 11.28
CA LYS A 110 -3.95 16.01 10.24
C LYS A 110 -3.49 14.66 9.67
N VAL A 111 -2.94 14.71 8.49
CA VAL A 111 -2.15 13.64 7.87
C VAL A 111 -0.70 14.10 7.80
N GLU A 112 0.23 13.26 8.24
CA GLU A 112 1.66 13.48 8.14
C GLU A 112 2.23 12.46 7.15
N VAL A 113 2.83 12.92 6.06
CA VAL A 113 3.49 12.07 5.08
C VAL A 113 4.99 12.28 5.17
N GLN A 114 5.70 11.20 5.38
CA GLN A 114 7.16 11.15 5.38
C GLN A 114 7.61 10.35 4.16
N THR A 115 8.16 11.03 3.17
CA THR A 115 8.51 10.40 1.88
C THR A 115 9.75 9.49 1.99
N VAL A 116 10.59 9.72 2.99
CA VAL A 116 11.74 8.87 3.34
C VAL A 116 11.63 8.50 4.82
N ALA A 117 11.49 7.21 5.11
CA ALA A 117 11.45 6.73 6.50
C ALA A 117 12.78 6.99 7.20
N ASP A 118 12.72 7.61 8.37
CA ASP A 118 13.90 7.97 9.19
C ASP A 118 14.51 6.75 9.91
N ALA A 119 15.57 6.96 10.69
CA ALA A 119 16.29 5.89 11.39
C ALA A 119 15.47 5.23 12.52
N SER A 120 14.42 5.88 13.05
CA SER A 120 13.54 5.32 14.07
C SER A 120 12.58 4.26 13.50
N GLN A 121 12.35 4.30 12.18
CA GLN A 121 11.53 3.31 11.50
C GLN A 121 12.36 2.06 11.18
N ASP A 122 11.68 0.92 11.10
CA ASP A 122 12.32 -0.34 10.70
C ASP A 122 13.00 -0.19 9.33
N ALA A 123 14.14 -0.85 9.16
CA ALA A 123 14.91 -0.74 7.93
C ALA A 123 14.16 -1.27 6.70
N ASN A 124 13.14 -2.13 6.88
CA ASN A 124 12.29 -2.65 5.80
C ASN A 124 11.20 -1.68 5.31
N VAL A 125 11.04 -0.50 5.92
CA VAL A 125 10.10 0.53 5.45
C VAL A 125 10.75 1.32 4.31
N GLN A 126 10.52 0.88 3.08
CA GLN A 126 11.11 1.47 1.86
C GLN A 126 10.27 2.61 1.27
N GLY A 127 8.94 2.47 1.30
CA GLY A 127 8.01 3.37 0.62
C GLY A 127 7.66 4.65 1.39
N GLY A 128 8.20 4.86 2.59
CA GLY A 128 7.85 5.99 3.45
C GLY A 128 6.73 5.69 4.45
N VAL A 129 6.28 6.73 5.16
CA VAL A 129 5.32 6.60 6.27
C VAL A 129 4.18 7.60 6.12
N ILE A 130 2.95 7.16 6.27
CA ILE A 130 1.76 8.00 6.39
C ILE A 130 1.20 7.86 7.81
N ASN A 131 1.15 8.94 8.56
CA ASN A 131 0.56 8.95 9.89
C ASN A 131 -0.73 9.76 9.90
N ILE A 132 -1.85 9.10 10.07
CA ILE A 132 -3.18 9.68 10.20
C ILE A 132 -3.40 10.01 11.68
N VAL A 133 -3.55 11.28 12.00
CA VAL A 133 -3.70 11.73 13.38
C VAL A 133 -5.15 12.09 13.64
N LEU A 134 -5.80 11.30 14.47
CA LEU A 134 -7.19 11.53 14.87
C LEU A 134 -7.33 12.86 15.62
N ARG A 135 -8.48 13.47 15.45
CA ARG A 135 -8.86 14.65 16.20
C ARG A 135 -9.21 14.24 17.64
N LYS A 136 -8.54 14.84 18.61
CA LYS A 136 -8.88 14.59 20.00
C LYS A 136 -10.10 15.40 20.38
N GLN A 137 -11.03 14.76 21.01
CA GLN A 137 -12.12 15.46 21.68
C GLN A 137 -11.57 16.26 22.86
N LYS A 138 -12.01 17.51 23.02
CA LYS A 138 -11.67 18.35 24.17
C LYS A 138 -12.59 18.08 25.33
N ASP A 139 -13.86 17.85 25.02
CA ASP A 139 -14.93 17.68 25.99
C ASP A 139 -15.37 16.20 26.04
N ASN A 140 -15.97 15.81 27.19
CA ASN A 140 -16.62 14.51 27.29
C ASN A 140 -17.72 14.39 26.25
N GLY A 141 -17.80 13.25 25.59
CA GLY A 141 -18.80 13.04 24.55
C GLY A 141 -18.51 11.86 23.66
N VAL A 142 -19.39 11.68 22.72
CA VAL A 142 -19.32 10.61 21.71
C VAL A 142 -19.56 11.22 20.35
N ASN A 143 -18.72 10.86 19.38
CA ASN A 143 -18.91 11.14 17.96
C ASN A 143 -18.55 9.91 17.13
N GLY A 144 -19.09 9.85 15.93
CA GLY A 144 -18.83 8.74 15.03
C GLY A 144 -19.57 8.86 13.73
N SER A 145 -19.36 7.84 12.89
CA SER A 145 -20.00 7.71 11.59
C SER A 145 -20.45 6.30 11.32
N ILE A 146 -21.51 6.16 10.55
CA ILE A 146 -21.96 4.91 9.95
C ILE A 146 -22.09 5.13 8.45
N GLU A 147 -21.61 4.17 7.69
CA GLU A 147 -21.60 4.18 6.23
C GLU A 147 -22.11 2.88 5.67
N ASN A 148 -22.88 2.98 4.60
CA ASN A 148 -23.15 1.85 3.72
C ASN A 148 -22.76 2.22 2.29
N ARG A 149 -22.01 1.33 1.63
CA ARG A 149 -21.50 1.49 0.28
C ARG A 149 -21.88 0.28 -0.56
N LEU A 150 -22.54 0.54 -1.67
CA LEU A 150 -22.91 -0.45 -2.68
C LEU A 150 -22.07 -0.22 -3.93
N ASN A 151 -21.39 -1.26 -4.40
CA ASN A 151 -20.71 -1.29 -5.69
C ASN A 151 -21.40 -2.30 -6.57
N ILE A 152 -21.86 -1.87 -7.76
CA ILE A 152 -22.74 -2.66 -8.63
C ILE A 152 -22.27 -2.57 -10.07
N SER A 153 -22.15 -3.72 -10.73
CA SER A 153 -22.06 -3.86 -12.18
C SER A 153 -22.72 -5.16 -12.63
N ASN A 154 -22.71 -5.44 -13.93
CA ASN A 154 -23.19 -6.72 -14.47
C ASN A 154 -22.39 -7.93 -13.98
N ILE A 155 -21.11 -7.74 -13.62
CA ILE A 155 -20.20 -8.81 -13.19
C ILE A 155 -19.74 -8.65 -11.72
N PHE A 156 -20.07 -7.56 -11.05
CA PHE A 156 -19.61 -7.26 -9.72
C PHE A 156 -20.70 -6.73 -8.80
N PHE A 157 -20.79 -7.27 -7.59
CA PHE A 157 -21.63 -6.76 -6.53
C PHE A 157 -20.94 -6.88 -5.17
N ARG A 158 -20.75 -5.73 -4.52
CA ARG A 158 -20.21 -5.65 -3.16
C ARG A 158 -21.02 -4.68 -2.33
N ASN A 159 -21.40 -5.12 -1.13
CA ASN A 159 -21.93 -4.26 -0.08
C ASN A 159 -20.90 -4.12 1.03
N THR A 160 -20.65 -2.89 1.47
CA THR A 160 -19.73 -2.59 2.58
C THR A 160 -20.49 -1.81 3.64
N ALA A 161 -20.62 -2.39 4.83
CA ALA A 161 -21.03 -1.69 6.03
C ALA A 161 -19.80 -1.29 6.83
N ALA A 162 -19.64 -0.01 7.12
CA ALA A 162 -18.50 0.51 7.85
C ALA A 162 -18.92 1.55 8.90
N GLY A 163 -18.10 1.79 9.90
CA GLY A 163 -18.35 2.83 10.87
C GLY A 163 -17.22 3.02 11.87
N SER A 164 -17.27 4.16 12.54
CA SER A 164 -16.34 4.53 13.59
C SER A 164 -17.08 5.19 14.74
N LEU A 165 -16.62 4.93 15.95
CA LEU A 165 -17.10 5.53 17.18
C LEU A 165 -15.91 6.00 18.01
N PHE A 166 -15.89 7.25 18.39
CA PHE A 166 -14.90 7.86 19.27
C PHE A 166 -15.61 8.38 20.52
N SER A 167 -15.09 8.04 21.68
CA SER A 167 -15.62 8.50 22.96
C SER A 167 -14.52 9.04 23.83
N ARG A 168 -14.82 10.12 24.54
CA ARG A 168 -13.97 10.63 25.62
C ARG A 168 -14.75 10.68 26.91
N TRP A 169 -14.12 10.14 27.95
CA TRP A 169 -14.63 10.21 29.33
C TRP A 169 -13.47 10.65 30.23
N ASN A 170 -13.50 11.90 30.69
CA ASN A 170 -12.41 12.51 31.47
C ASN A 170 -11.03 12.39 30.78
N LYS A 171 -10.17 11.55 31.35
CA LYS A 171 -8.79 11.30 30.86
C LYS A 171 -8.70 10.15 29.88
N VAL A 172 -9.78 9.38 29.69
CA VAL A 172 -9.81 8.20 28.84
C VAL A 172 -10.44 8.53 27.49
N ASN A 173 -9.77 8.16 26.42
CA ASN A 173 -10.30 8.19 25.07
C ASN A 173 -10.41 6.76 24.57
N MET A 174 -11.54 6.39 24.01
CA MET A 174 -11.79 5.07 23.43
C MET A 174 -12.26 5.23 22.00
N TYR A 175 -11.97 4.27 21.18
CA TYR A 175 -12.49 4.19 19.82
C TYR A 175 -12.78 2.76 19.40
N VAL A 176 -13.76 2.64 18.54
CA VAL A 176 -14.11 1.41 17.84
C VAL A 176 -14.26 1.78 16.37
N SER A 177 -13.71 0.98 15.48
CA SER A 177 -13.97 1.09 14.05
C SER A 177 -14.16 -0.29 13.45
N PHE A 178 -15.01 -0.36 12.41
CA PHE A 178 -15.26 -1.58 11.67
C PHE A 178 -15.49 -1.29 10.21
N SER A 179 -15.18 -2.28 9.37
CA SER A 179 -15.52 -2.32 7.94
C SER A 179 -15.77 -3.76 7.54
N ASN A 180 -16.95 -4.04 6.98
CA ASN A 180 -17.38 -5.38 6.61
C ASN A 180 -17.79 -5.43 5.13
N PRO A 181 -16.84 -5.48 4.16
CA PRO A 181 -17.16 -5.70 2.76
C PRO A 181 -17.59 -7.15 2.51
N ILE A 182 -18.75 -7.30 1.87
CA ILE A 182 -19.31 -8.58 1.45
C ILE A 182 -19.47 -8.53 -0.08
N THR A 183 -18.66 -9.32 -0.76
CA THR A 183 -18.72 -9.49 -2.22
C THR A 183 -19.47 -10.78 -2.51
N THR A 184 -20.66 -10.67 -3.09
CA THR A 184 -21.47 -11.84 -3.47
C THR A 184 -21.28 -12.22 -4.91
N LYS A 185 -20.91 -11.24 -5.75
CA LYS A 185 -20.61 -11.41 -7.17
C LYS A 185 -19.30 -10.69 -7.47
N ASP A 186 -18.34 -11.41 -7.98
CA ASP A 186 -17.10 -10.90 -8.58
C ASP A 186 -16.71 -11.91 -9.64
N ASN A 187 -17.21 -11.67 -10.84
CA ASN A 187 -16.96 -12.52 -11.99
C ASN A 187 -15.88 -11.85 -12.84
N GLY A 188 -14.96 -12.64 -13.35
CA GLY A 188 -13.90 -12.18 -14.22
C GLY A 188 -13.70 -13.13 -15.37
N GLU A 189 -13.21 -12.62 -16.48
CA GLU A 189 -12.79 -13.39 -17.64
C GLU A 189 -11.30 -13.21 -17.84
N GLY A 190 -10.63 -14.27 -18.21
CA GLY A 190 -9.19 -14.27 -18.48
C GLY A 190 -8.91 -15.02 -19.77
N HIS A 191 -7.96 -14.52 -20.53
CA HIS A 191 -7.47 -15.15 -21.76
C HIS A 191 -5.95 -15.27 -21.67
N ILE A 192 -5.44 -16.49 -21.86
CA ILE A 192 -4.00 -16.75 -21.94
C ILE A 192 -3.73 -17.30 -23.33
N ASN A 193 -2.86 -16.61 -24.06
CA ASN A 193 -2.30 -17.12 -25.31
C ASN A 193 -0.79 -17.25 -25.13
N ARG A 194 -0.29 -18.45 -25.32
CA ARG A 194 1.11 -18.79 -25.09
C ARG A 194 1.64 -19.55 -26.30
N VAL A 195 2.65 -19.00 -26.95
CA VAL A 195 3.31 -19.62 -28.09
C VAL A 195 4.65 -20.18 -27.64
N PHE A 196 4.82 -21.48 -27.77
CA PHE A 196 6.06 -22.17 -27.48
C PHE A 196 6.84 -22.35 -28.80
N ASN A 197 8.13 -21.97 -28.78
CA ASN A 197 8.93 -21.96 -30.00
C ASN A 197 9.68 -23.29 -30.25
N GLN A 198 9.94 -24.07 -29.20
CA GLN A 198 10.67 -25.33 -29.27
C GLN A 198 10.18 -26.35 -28.24
N PRO A 199 9.41 -27.38 -28.58
CA PRO A 199 8.74 -27.54 -29.89
C PRO A 199 7.68 -26.48 -30.13
N LEU A 200 7.38 -26.22 -31.40
CA LEU A 200 6.35 -25.22 -31.75
C LEU A 200 4.97 -25.74 -31.40
N TYR A 201 4.27 -25.06 -30.51
CA TYR A 201 2.83 -25.26 -30.25
C TYR A 201 2.18 -24.02 -29.65
N ASP A 202 0.91 -23.89 -29.91
CA ASP A 202 0.06 -22.85 -29.36
C ASP A 202 -0.77 -23.39 -28.19
N TYR A 203 -0.78 -22.61 -27.11
CA TYR A 203 -1.58 -22.84 -25.94
C TYR A 203 -2.56 -21.69 -25.76
N ASN A 204 -3.85 -21.99 -25.81
CA ASN A 204 -4.90 -21.02 -25.56
C ASN A 204 -5.74 -21.46 -24.37
N SER A 205 -5.95 -20.59 -23.40
CA SER A 205 -6.84 -20.85 -22.27
C SER A 205 -7.79 -19.68 -22.05
N GLU A 206 -9.07 -20.01 -21.98
CA GLU A 206 -10.14 -19.11 -21.59
C GLU A 206 -10.60 -19.46 -20.19
N SER A 207 -10.61 -18.47 -19.30
CA SER A 207 -10.93 -18.62 -17.89
C SER A 207 -12.16 -17.82 -17.51
N ASN A 208 -13.08 -18.46 -16.77
CA ASN A 208 -14.19 -17.79 -16.12
C ASN A 208 -14.04 -17.88 -14.60
N ASN A 209 -13.83 -16.75 -13.96
CA ASN A 209 -13.59 -16.65 -12.53
C ASN A 209 -14.85 -16.20 -11.79
N ARG A 210 -15.09 -16.80 -10.61
CA ARG A 210 -16.08 -16.34 -9.65
C ARG A 210 -15.44 -16.28 -8.26
N ILE A 211 -15.45 -15.08 -7.63
CA ILE A 211 -14.68 -14.81 -6.41
C ILE A 211 -15.55 -14.13 -5.34
N PRO A 212 -16.57 -14.81 -4.77
CA PRO A 212 -17.27 -14.28 -3.60
C PRO A 212 -16.33 -14.21 -2.39
N ALA A 213 -16.43 -13.12 -1.65
CA ALA A 213 -15.60 -12.86 -0.46
C ALA A 213 -16.40 -12.22 0.67
N ARG A 214 -16.01 -12.50 1.90
CA ARG A 214 -16.54 -11.85 3.10
C ARG A 214 -15.39 -11.46 3.98
N ASP A 215 -15.29 -10.17 4.26
CA ASP A 215 -14.20 -9.61 5.04
C ASP A 215 -14.78 -8.86 6.25
N TYR A 216 -14.11 -8.99 7.38
CA TYR A 216 -14.46 -8.34 8.62
C TYR A 216 -13.21 -7.71 9.22
N TYR A 217 -13.21 -6.40 9.38
CA TYR A 217 -12.15 -5.62 9.96
C TYR A 217 -12.67 -4.89 11.16
N TRP A 218 -12.14 -5.20 12.34
CA TRP A 218 -12.56 -4.60 13.60
C TRP A 218 -11.35 -4.09 14.35
N ARG A 219 -11.49 -2.95 14.94
CA ARG A 219 -10.44 -2.32 15.73
C ARG A 219 -11.06 -1.65 16.94
N VAL A 220 -10.54 -1.94 18.13
CA VAL A 220 -10.96 -1.38 19.41
C VAL A 220 -9.72 -0.93 20.13
N GLY A 221 -9.71 0.29 20.62
CA GLY A 221 -8.55 0.80 21.32
C GLY A 221 -8.91 1.94 22.25
N GLY A 222 -7.97 2.28 23.09
CA GLY A 222 -8.09 3.40 23.98
C GLY A 222 -6.75 3.87 24.53
N PHE A 223 -6.77 5.09 25.03
CA PHE A 223 -5.62 5.69 25.69
C PHE A 223 -6.05 6.58 26.82
N ALA A 224 -5.25 6.64 27.87
CA ALA A 224 -5.51 7.42 29.05
C ALA A 224 -4.29 8.28 29.42
N ASP A 225 -4.55 9.56 29.69
CA ASP A 225 -3.61 10.46 30.35
C ASP A 225 -3.78 10.28 31.87
N LEU A 226 -3.09 9.29 32.48
CA LEU A 226 -3.21 8.99 33.91
C LEU A 226 -2.79 10.20 34.76
N SER A 227 -1.74 10.90 34.32
CA SER A 227 -1.26 12.13 34.92
C SER A 227 -0.69 13.06 33.84
N THR A 228 -0.14 14.20 34.24
CA THR A 228 0.59 15.12 33.33
C THR A 228 1.85 14.48 32.76
N ARG A 229 2.38 13.43 33.42
CA ARG A 229 3.61 12.74 33.04
C ARG A 229 3.38 11.38 32.38
N TRP A 230 2.35 10.63 32.81
CA TRP A 230 2.09 9.26 32.38
C TRP A 230 0.97 9.19 31.36
N ASN A 231 1.21 8.51 30.27
CA ASN A 231 0.23 8.17 29.27
C ASN A 231 0.33 6.69 28.91
N ILE A 232 -0.80 6.00 28.86
CA ILE A 232 -0.89 4.59 28.50
C ILE A 232 -1.89 4.42 27.37
N GLY A 233 -1.70 3.38 26.56
CA GLY A 233 -2.65 3.02 25.53
C GLY A 233 -2.59 1.55 25.20
N ALA A 234 -3.73 1.04 24.75
CA ALA A 234 -3.84 -0.31 24.22
C ALA A 234 -4.82 -0.35 23.07
N GLU A 235 -4.56 -1.28 22.15
CA GLU A 235 -5.39 -1.49 20.97
C GLU A 235 -5.43 -2.97 20.62
N TYR A 236 -6.60 -3.44 20.23
CA TYR A 236 -6.81 -4.75 19.64
C TYR A 236 -7.42 -4.59 18.25
N ALA A 237 -6.84 -5.27 17.27
CA ALA A 237 -7.37 -5.35 15.92
C ALA A 237 -7.61 -6.81 15.52
N PHE A 238 -8.73 -7.03 14.86
CA PHE A 238 -9.14 -8.32 14.35
C PHE A 238 -9.47 -8.22 12.87
N THR A 239 -8.95 -9.18 12.09
CA THR A 239 -9.28 -9.33 10.67
C THR A 239 -9.68 -10.76 10.39
N LEU A 240 -10.80 -10.93 9.71
CA LEU A 240 -11.26 -12.21 9.18
C LEU A 240 -11.56 -12.03 7.70
N ASN A 241 -10.84 -12.78 6.86
CA ASN A 241 -11.12 -12.84 5.42
C ASN A 241 -11.53 -14.26 5.05
N ARG A 242 -12.60 -14.38 4.30
CA ARG A 242 -13.09 -15.63 3.71
C ARG A 242 -13.30 -15.41 2.22
N LEU A 243 -12.62 -16.19 1.42
CA LEU A 243 -12.72 -16.13 -0.04
C LEU A 243 -12.97 -17.53 -0.57
N LYS A 244 -13.84 -17.63 -1.55
CA LYS A 244 -13.99 -18.82 -2.39
C LYS A 244 -13.77 -18.39 -3.84
N ARG A 245 -12.72 -18.89 -4.47
CA ARG A 245 -12.49 -18.71 -5.90
C ARG A 245 -12.90 -19.98 -6.62
N THR A 246 -13.63 -19.86 -7.70
CA THR A 246 -13.87 -20.95 -8.65
C THR A 246 -13.48 -20.42 -10.02
N THR A 247 -12.55 -21.09 -10.67
CA THR A 247 -12.09 -20.80 -12.03
C THR A 247 -12.42 -21.99 -12.90
N ASN A 248 -13.17 -21.76 -13.98
CA ASN A 248 -13.42 -22.75 -15.00
C ASN A 248 -12.59 -22.36 -16.23
N ASP A 249 -11.66 -23.24 -16.60
CA ASP A 249 -10.75 -23.02 -17.71
C ASP A 249 -11.11 -23.99 -18.86
N ARG A 250 -11.08 -23.46 -20.07
CA ARG A 250 -11.09 -24.24 -21.31
C ARG A 250 -9.74 -24.00 -21.99
N THR A 251 -8.92 -25.03 -22.03
CA THR A 251 -7.58 -24.97 -22.59
C THR A 251 -7.49 -25.81 -23.84
N SER A 252 -7.09 -25.18 -24.94
CA SER A 252 -6.78 -25.86 -26.20
C SER A 252 -5.28 -25.77 -26.47
N MET A 253 -4.71 -26.83 -27.01
CA MET A 253 -3.32 -26.89 -27.45
C MET A 253 -3.27 -27.41 -28.87
N GLN A 254 -2.47 -26.77 -29.68
CA GLN A 254 -2.28 -27.13 -31.08
C GLN A 254 -0.78 -27.27 -31.38
N THR A 255 -0.40 -28.42 -31.94
CA THR A 255 0.92 -28.65 -32.50
C THR A 255 0.80 -28.83 -34.02
N PRO A 256 1.89 -28.69 -34.80
CA PRO A 256 1.86 -28.98 -36.23
C PRO A 256 1.38 -30.40 -36.60
N GLU A 257 1.52 -31.34 -35.67
CA GLU A 257 1.26 -32.76 -35.90
C GLU A 257 -0.02 -33.27 -35.23
N ILE A 258 -0.54 -32.58 -34.21
CA ILE A 258 -1.66 -33.04 -33.37
C ILE A 258 -2.60 -31.87 -33.07
N ASN A 259 -3.85 -31.98 -33.52
CA ASN A 259 -4.95 -31.19 -32.96
C ASN A 259 -5.32 -31.78 -31.60
N MET A 260 -4.92 -31.12 -30.52
CA MET A 260 -5.29 -31.58 -29.17
C MET A 260 -6.73 -31.25 -28.85
N HIS A 261 -7.34 -32.15 -28.06
CA HIS A 261 -8.66 -31.94 -27.51
C HIS A 261 -8.66 -30.76 -26.54
N ASP A 262 -9.77 -30.04 -26.48
CA ASP A 262 -10.01 -29.05 -25.43
C ASP A 262 -10.04 -29.73 -24.07
N VAL A 263 -9.19 -29.29 -23.16
CA VAL A 263 -9.18 -29.75 -21.77
C VAL A 263 -10.01 -28.77 -20.94
N LEU A 264 -11.05 -29.29 -20.30
CA LEU A 264 -11.84 -28.54 -19.34
C LEU A 264 -11.28 -28.78 -17.94
N SER A 265 -10.99 -27.71 -17.22
CA SER A 265 -10.58 -27.80 -15.82
C SER A 265 -11.39 -26.86 -14.93
N THR A 266 -11.58 -27.29 -13.67
CA THR A 266 -12.22 -26.46 -12.64
C THR A 266 -11.30 -26.39 -11.44
N TYR A 267 -10.79 -25.20 -11.18
CA TYR A 267 -10.00 -24.91 -9.98
C TYR A 267 -10.88 -24.26 -8.92
N THR A 268 -10.93 -24.84 -7.74
CA THR A 268 -11.63 -24.28 -6.58
C THR A 268 -10.64 -24.02 -5.44
N GLN A 269 -10.60 -22.77 -4.97
CA GLN A 269 -9.82 -22.37 -3.81
C GLN A 269 -10.74 -21.82 -2.73
N LYS A 270 -10.60 -22.31 -1.50
CA LYS A 270 -11.21 -21.74 -0.31
C LYS A 270 -10.11 -21.22 0.60
N LEU A 271 -10.14 -19.93 0.89
CA LEU A 271 -9.17 -19.28 1.76
C LEU A 271 -9.85 -18.73 3.01
N ARG A 272 -9.24 -18.97 4.17
CA ARG A 272 -9.64 -18.38 5.45
C ARG A 272 -8.41 -17.81 6.13
N ASN A 273 -8.45 -16.52 6.41
CA ASN A 273 -7.38 -15.79 7.06
C ASN A 273 -7.91 -15.09 8.30
N HIS A 274 -7.31 -15.36 9.45
CA HIS A 274 -7.61 -14.74 10.73
C HIS A 274 -6.35 -14.03 11.22
N LEU A 275 -6.45 -12.76 11.51
CA LEU A 275 -5.37 -11.97 12.12
C LEU A 275 -5.88 -11.37 13.42
N HIS A 276 -5.16 -11.60 14.50
CA HIS A 276 -5.32 -10.95 15.80
C HIS A 276 -4.07 -10.13 16.08
N SER A 277 -4.24 -8.87 16.40
CA SER A 277 -3.15 -7.93 16.73
C SER A 277 -3.45 -7.24 18.02
N LEU A 278 -2.59 -7.37 19.02
CA LEU A 278 -2.63 -6.67 20.29
C LEU A 278 -1.44 -5.72 20.36
N GLN A 279 -1.69 -4.47 20.72
CA GLN A 279 -0.65 -3.46 20.87
C GLN A 279 -0.84 -2.74 22.20
N ALA A 280 0.25 -2.41 22.88
CA ALA A 280 0.25 -1.61 24.08
C ALA A 280 1.45 -0.67 24.12
N ASP A 281 1.27 0.49 24.71
CA ASP A 281 2.35 1.46 24.91
C ASP A 281 2.20 2.24 26.19
N ILE A 282 3.34 2.63 26.72
CA ILE A 282 3.46 3.47 27.92
C ILE A 282 4.45 4.57 27.57
N SER A 283 4.11 5.80 27.85
CA SER A 283 5.03 6.92 27.72
C SER A 283 5.10 7.73 29.01
N TYR A 284 6.33 8.10 29.38
CA TYR A 284 6.63 8.90 30.55
C TYR A 284 7.37 10.18 30.16
N LYS A 285 6.86 11.32 30.59
CA LYS A 285 7.55 12.61 30.46
C LYS A 285 8.48 12.78 31.65
N VAL A 286 9.77 12.81 31.38
CA VAL A 286 10.81 12.93 32.40
C VAL A 286 10.86 14.34 32.97
N ASP A 287 10.77 15.35 32.09
CA ASP A 287 10.87 16.77 32.41
C ASP A 287 9.80 17.60 31.69
N ASN A 288 9.77 18.90 31.99
CA ASN A 288 8.90 19.87 31.32
C ASN A 288 9.49 20.40 30.01
N GLU A 289 10.75 20.10 29.72
CA GLU A 289 11.47 20.54 28.50
C GLU A 289 11.13 19.66 27.29
N GLY A 290 10.50 18.51 27.51
CA GLY A 290 10.01 17.64 26.45
C GLY A 290 10.69 16.28 26.35
N THR A 291 11.59 15.95 27.30
CA THR A 291 12.20 14.60 27.37
C THR A 291 11.15 13.55 27.69
N LYS A 292 11.12 12.46 26.90
CA LYS A 292 10.15 11.38 27.03
C LYS A 292 10.83 10.03 26.87
N VAL A 293 10.42 9.09 27.71
CA VAL A 293 10.71 7.67 27.56
C VAL A 293 9.43 6.98 27.09
N LYS A 294 9.56 6.11 26.09
CA LYS A 294 8.43 5.35 25.57
C LYS A 294 8.80 3.88 25.48
N PHE A 295 7.92 3.05 25.98
CA PHE A 295 7.91 1.60 25.79
C PHE A 295 6.70 1.21 24.95
N SER A 296 6.89 0.40 23.92
CA SER A 296 5.83 -0.13 23.08
C SER A 296 6.02 -1.62 22.89
N THR A 297 4.94 -2.36 22.88
CA THR A 297 4.94 -3.79 22.58
C THR A 297 3.77 -4.15 21.70
N SER A 298 3.96 -5.15 20.83
CA SER A 298 2.87 -5.71 20.04
C SER A 298 3.02 -7.21 19.88
N TYR A 299 1.88 -7.90 19.80
CA TYR A 299 1.81 -9.33 19.53
C TYR A 299 0.76 -9.60 18.46
N ASP A 300 1.19 -10.24 17.38
CA ASP A 300 0.35 -10.57 16.24
C ASP A 300 0.32 -12.08 16.03
N VAL A 301 -0.87 -12.60 15.79
CA VAL A 301 -1.06 -14.00 15.41
C VAL A 301 -1.93 -14.04 14.16
N ARG A 302 -1.40 -14.61 13.09
CA ARG A 302 -2.12 -14.86 11.85
C ARG A 302 -2.26 -16.36 11.62
N ARG A 303 -3.47 -16.80 11.32
CA ARG A 303 -3.78 -18.17 10.91
C ARG A 303 -4.39 -18.13 9.52
N LEU A 304 -3.75 -18.85 8.60
CA LEU A 304 -4.20 -18.99 7.23
C LEU A 304 -4.53 -20.46 6.98
N ARG A 305 -5.68 -20.71 6.36
CA ARG A 305 -6.06 -22.03 5.83
C ARG A 305 -6.48 -21.88 4.39
N GLY A 306 -5.90 -22.70 3.53
CA GLY A 306 -6.18 -22.75 2.10
C GLY A 306 -6.52 -24.17 1.67
N ASP A 307 -7.71 -24.39 1.14
CA ASP A 307 -8.13 -25.64 0.52
C ASP A 307 -8.21 -25.40 -1.00
N ASN A 308 -7.39 -26.08 -1.76
CA ASN A 308 -7.36 -26.01 -3.23
C ASN A 308 -7.75 -27.35 -3.80
N VAL A 309 -8.61 -27.35 -4.80
CA VAL A 309 -9.02 -28.55 -5.55
C VAL A 309 -8.99 -28.19 -7.04
N ASN A 310 -8.30 -28.99 -7.82
CA ASN A 310 -8.24 -28.89 -9.27
C ASN A 310 -8.82 -30.17 -9.89
N LEU A 311 -9.89 -30.01 -10.63
CA LEU A 311 -10.58 -31.09 -11.35
C LEU A 311 -10.30 -30.90 -12.85
N PHE A 312 -9.75 -31.90 -13.51
CA PHE A 312 -9.53 -31.88 -14.95
C PHE A 312 -9.71 -33.29 -15.52
N GLU A 313 -10.53 -33.40 -16.58
CA GLU A 313 -10.98 -34.68 -17.11
C GLU A 313 -11.53 -35.58 -15.98
N ASN A 314 -10.95 -36.74 -15.75
CA ASN A 314 -11.30 -37.68 -14.67
C ASN A 314 -10.30 -37.67 -13.52
N LYS A 315 -9.45 -36.63 -13.41
CA LYS A 315 -8.42 -36.49 -12.39
C LYS A 315 -8.77 -35.39 -11.38
N CYS A 316 -8.33 -35.57 -10.15
CA CYS A 316 -8.55 -34.64 -9.06
C CYS A 316 -7.25 -34.42 -8.28
N ASP A 317 -6.74 -33.22 -8.29
CA ASP A 317 -5.61 -32.82 -7.44
C ASP A 317 -6.11 -31.90 -6.34
N SER A 318 -5.58 -32.07 -5.15
CA SER A 318 -5.94 -31.22 -4.01
C SER A 318 -4.72 -30.83 -3.18
N SER A 319 -4.81 -29.68 -2.54
CA SER A 319 -3.86 -29.30 -1.50
C SER A 319 -4.57 -28.58 -0.35
N ASN A 320 -4.23 -28.97 0.87
CA ASN A 320 -4.72 -28.33 2.09
C ASN A 320 -3.54 -27.70 2.82
N THR A 321 -3.53 -26.38 2.90
CA THR A 321 -2.46 -25.60 3.53
C THR A 321 -2.94 -24.98 4.84
N ALA A 322 -2.17 -25.19 5.91
CA ALA A 322 -2.36 -24.53 7.19
C ALA A 322 -1.09 -23.77 7.57
N SER A 323 -1.19 -22.46 7.75
CA SER A 323 -0.07 -21.62 8.15
C SER A 323 -0.38 -20.83 9.40
N ILE A 324 0.58 -20.74 10.31
CA ILE A 324 0.51 -19.93 11.53
C ILE A 324 1.73 -19.03 11.59
N TYR A 325 1.47 -17.74 11.72
CA TYR A 325 2.51 -16.72 11.86
C TYR A 325 2.33 -16.01 13.19
N LYS A 326 3.43 -15.83 13.90
CA LYS A 326 3.47 -15.11 15.18
C LYS A 326 4.57 -14.06 15.11
N VAL A 327 4.27 -12.84 15.56
CA VAL A 327 5.24 -11.75 15.67
C VAL A 327 5.11 -11.12 17.04
N LEU A 328 6.20 -11.08 17.78
CA LEU A 328 6.35 -10.28 18.99
C LEU A 328 7.33 -9.15 18.69
N ALA A 329 6.96 -7.93 19.00
CA ALA A 329 7.84 -6.78 18.91
C ALA A 329 7.86 -6.01 20.23
N ILE A 330 9.04 -5.55 20.60
CA ILE A 330 9.29 -4.72 21.79
C ILE A 330 10.19 -3.58 21.36
N ASP A 331 9.81 -2.35 21.69
CA ASP A 331 10.57 -1.12 21.40
C ASP A 331 10.67 -0.26 22.65
N LEU A 332 11.88 0.20 22.97
CA LEU A 332 12.15 1.17 24.01
C LEU A 332 12.89 2.35 23.41
N SER A 333 12.30 3.53 23.50
CA SER A 333 12.86 4.76 22.92
C SER A 333 12.89 5.91 23.91
N VAL A 334 13.89 6.77 23.74
CA VAL A 334 14.07 8.00 24.52
C VAL A 334 14.15 9.16 23.54
N PHE A 335 13.27 10.12 23.70
CA PHE A 335 13.31 11.40 23.01
C PHE A 335 13.82 12.46 23.96
N LYS A 336 14.97 13.05 23.69
CA LYS A 336 15.56 14.14 24.44
C LYS A 336 15.48 15.45 23.66
N GLN A 337 14.83 16.44 24.23
CA GLN A 337 14.83 17.81 23.72
C GLN A 337 15.99 18.55 24.35
N PHE A 338 16.92 19.08 23.56
CA PHE A 338 18.02 19.90 24.06
C PHE A 338 17.65 21.39 24.07
N THR A 339 17.10 21.85 22.93
CA THR A 339 16.61 23.21 22.75
C THR A 339 15.27 23.16 22.02
N LYS A 340 14.62 24.30 21.84
CA LYS A 340 13.39 24.37 21.00
C LYS A 340 13.64 23.90 19.57
N ASN A 341 14.90 23.95 19.10
CA ASN A 341 15.27 23.68 17.72
C ASN A 341 16.13 22.40 17.57
N SER A 342 16.50 21.71 18.65
CA SER A 342 17.33 20.51 18.57
C SER A 342 16.86 19.41 19.49
N ASN A 343 16.87 18.18 18.98
CA ASN A 343 16.45 16.98 19.70
C ASN A 343 17.25 15.74 19.26
N LEU A 344 17.29 14.76 20.13
CA LEU A 344 17.85 13.44 19.88
C LEU A 344 16.79 12.39 20.22
N LEU A 345 16.58 11.46 19.31
CA LEU A 345 15.77 10.26 19.48
C LEU A 345 16.71 9.06 19.40
N PHE A 346 16.70 8.19 20.37
CA PHE A 346 17.44 6.93 20.33
C PHE A 346 16.63 5.81 20.97
N GLY A 347 16.93 4.58 20.60
CA GLY A 347 16.19 3.43 21.11
C GLY A 347 16.75 2.09 20.69
N VAL A 348 16.16 1.06 21.29
CA VAL A 348 16.43 -0.35 20.98
C VAL A 348 15.14 -1.07 20.68
N LYS A 349 15.20 -2.01 19.74
CA LYS A 349 14.03 -2.78 19.31
C LYS A 349 14.39 -4.25 19.17
N HIS A 350 13.47 -5.12 19.56
CA HIS A 350 13.55 -6.57 19.37
C HIS A 350 12.30 -7.09 18.71
N ASN A 351 12.47 -7.87 17.63
CA ASN A 351 11.40 -8.59 16.97
C ASN A 351 11.69 -10.09 16.99
N ALA A 352 10.69 -10.89 17.35
CA ALA A 352 10.73 -12.34 17.25
C ALA A 352 9.58 -12.81 16.36
N ILE A 353 9.91 -13.56 15.31
CA ILE A 353 8.98 -13.98 14.28
C ILE A 353 9.05 -15.50 14.17
N SER A 354 7.91 -16.16 14.08
CA SER A 354 7.76 -17.58 13.75
C SER A 354 6.74 -17.73 12.63
N ALA A 355 7.09 -18.51 11.63
CA ALA A 355 6.24 -18.86 10.50
C ALA A 355 6.23 -20.40 10.37
N ASP A 356 5.08 -20.99 10.61
CA ASP A 356 4.85 -22.44 10.49
C ASP A 356 3.90 -22.68 9.33
N ASN A 357 4.30 -23.50 8.36
CA ASN A 357 3.49 -23.88 7.21
C ASN A 357 3.47 -25.38 7.07
N ASN A 358 2.28 -25.94 6.90
CA ASN A 358 2.06 -27.34 6.63
C ASN A 358 1.08 -27.48 5.46
N THR A 359 1.46 -28.25 4.43
CA THR A 359 0.63 -28.51 3.26
C THR A 359 0.52 -30.01 3.03
N LEU A 360 -0.70 -30.48 2.97
CA LEU A 360 -1.05 -31.85 2.60
C LEU A 360 -1.50 -31.87 1.15
N TYR A 361 -0.90 -32.71 0.34
CA TYR A 361 -1.30 -32.93 -1.05
C TYR A 361 -2.08 -34.25 -1.14
N GLY A 362 -3.06 -34.28 -2.06
CA GLY A 362 -3.81 -35.47 -2.42
C GLY A 362 -4.23 -35.38 -3.88
N GLY A 363 -4.18 -36.50 -4.61
CA GLY A 363 -4.60 -36.54 -6.01
C GLY A 363 -4.08 -37.76 -6.78
N VAL A 364 -4.55 -37.89 -8.01
CA VAL A 364 -4.27 -39.03 -8.90
C VAL A 364 -3.16 -38.70 -9.90
N SER A 365 -2.81 -37.46 -10.08
CA SER A 365 -1.79 -36.99 -11.04
C SER A 365 -0.39 -36.93 -10.45
N SER A 366 -0.25 -37.12 -9.14
CA SER A 366 1.05 -37.24 -8.52
C SER A 366 1.61 -38.60 -8.86
N ASP A 367 2.79 -38.68 -9.45
CA ASP A 367 3.64 -39.86 -9.37
C ASP A 367 3.56 -40.39 -7.95
N GLN A 368 3.45 -41.72 -7.76
CA GLN A 368 3.05 -42.40 -6.52
C GLN A 368 3.79 -41.98 -5.22
N ASN A 369 4.69 -41.01 -5.28
CA ASN A 369 5.45 -40.43 -4.18
C ASN A 369 4.94 -39.08 -3.65
N ASP A 370 3.93 -38.41 -4.23
CA ASP A 370 3.54 -37.04 -3.90
C ASP A 370 2.33 -36.91 -2.95
N ASN A 371 1.86 -37.96 -2.30
CA ASN A 371 1.06 -37.83 -1.08
C ASN A 371 1.95 -37.36 0.09
N SER A 372 2.75 -36.35 -0.17
CA SER A 372 3.78 -35.86 0.75
C SER A 372 3.25 -34.69 1.56
N ASN A 373 3.43 -34.76 2.86
CA ASN A 373 3.28 -33.69 3.78
C ASN A 373 4.49 -32.75 3.63
N ALA A 374 4.29 -31.54 3.08
CA ALA A 374 5.32 -30.51 3.01
C ALA A 374 5.22 -29.58 4.21
N ALA A 375 6.17 -29.71 5.13
CA ALA A 375 6.29 -28.84 6.28
C ALA A 375 7.46 -27.86 6.12
N PHE A 376 7.22 -26.56 6.38
CA PHE A 376 8.23 -25.53 6.37
C PHE A 376 8.05 -24.62 7.57
N GLU A 377 9.06 -24.53 8.42
CA GLU A 377 9.09 -23.64 9.58
C GLU A 377 10.26 -22.68 9.45
N GLN A 378 10.02 -21.40 9.74
CA GLN A 378 11.07 -20.39 9.79
C GLN A 378 10.95 -19.56 11.06
N LYS A 379 12.07 -19.40 11.77
CA LYS A 379 12.20 -18.51 12.92
C LYS A 379 13.18 -17.41 12.63
N GLU A 380 12.82 -16.19 12.96
CA GLU A 380 13.67 -15.02 12.79
C GLU A 380 13.68 -14.15 14.05
N ARG A 381 14.84 -13.67 14.42
CA ARG A 381 15.04 -12.69 15.50
C ARG A 381 15.81 -11.51 14.96
N ILE A 382 15.31 -10.31 15.22
CA ILE A 382 15.92 -9.05 14.80
C ILE A 382 16.18 -8.20 16.06
N PHE A 383 17.42 -7.82 16.27
CA PHE A 383 17.82 -6.84 17.27
C PHE A 383 18.25 -5.58 16.56
N ALA A 384 17.72 -4.44 16.98
CA ALA A 384 18.03 -3.15 16.38
C ALA A 384 18.35 -2.11 17.44
N GLY A 385 19.36 -1.28 17.15
CA GLY A 385 19.64 -0.05 17.86
C GLY A 385 19.62 1.13 16.89
N TYR A 386 19.08 2.27 17.31
CA TYR A 386 19.01 3.44 16.45
C TYR A 386 19.21 4.75 17.23
N ALA A 387 19.76 5.74 16.53
CA ALA A 387 19.88 7.11 17.03
C ALA A 387 19.64 8.09 15.89
N GLN A 388 18.94 9.18 16.16
CA GLN A 388 18.64 10.24 15.20
C GLN A 388 18.69 11.58 15.88
N PHE A 389 19.52 12.47 15.36
CA PHE A 389 19.62 13.86 15.77
C PHE A 389 18.94 14.75 14.75
N ALA A 390 18.12 15.68 15.21
CA ALA A 390 17.48 16.69 14.37
C ALA A 390 17.71 18.08 14.95
N ALA A 391 18.06 19.02 14.09
CA ALA A 391 18.23 20.40 14.49
C ALA A 391 17.86 21.38 13.38
N ALA A 392 17.53 22.61 13.80
CA ALA A 392 17.27 23.75 12.92
C ALA A 392 18.16 24.92 13.34
N TYR A 393 18.90 25.48 12.39
CA TYR A 393 19.75 26.65 12.58
C TYR A 393 19.51 27.64 11.44
N LYS A 394 18.94 28.80 11.76
CA LYS A 394 18.54 29.83 10.78
C LYS A 394 17.65 29.21 9.68
N LYS A 395 18.10 29.23 8.43
CA LYS A 395 17.41 28.69 7.23
C LYS A 395 17.67 27.19 7.02
N LEU A 396 18.57 26.57 7.79
CA LEU A 396 18.99 25.19 7.65
C LEU A 396 18.26 24.29 8.65
N ASN A 397 17.65 23.23 8.16
CA ASN A 397 17.09 22.14 8.96
C ASN A 397 17.82 20.84 8.57
N TYR A 398 18.30 20.09 9.54
CA TYR A 398 18.97 18.83 9.24
C TYR A 398 18.58 17.73 10.21
N GLU A 399 18.53 16.52 9.69
CA GLU A 399 18.29 15.29 10.42
C GLU A 399 19.34 14.29 9.99
N VAL A 400 20.04 13.68 10.97
CA VAL A 400 21.03 12.63 10.75
C VAL A 400 20.69 11.47 11.66
N GLY A 401 20.61 10.28 11.10
CA GLY A 401 20.25 9.09 11.84
C GLY A 401 21.06 7.87 11.39
N LEU A 402 21.25 6.95 12.29
CA LEU A 402 21.88 5.67 12.06
C LEU A 402 21.08 4.58 12.76
N ARG A 403 20.82 3.49 12.05
CA ARG A 403 20.21 2.28 12.59
C ARG A 403 21.13 1.10 12.30
N TYR A 404 21.35 0.28 13.30
CA TYR A 404 22.01 -1.02 13.18
C TYR A 404 20.99 -2.13 13.41
N GLU A 405 21.01 -3.17 12.58
CA GLU A 405 20.19 -4.36 12.77
C GLU A 405 21.06 -5.62 12.69
N TYR A 406 20.87 -6.52 13.66
CA TYR A 406 21.39 -7.88 13.65
C TYR A 406 20.23 -8.85 13.50
N VAL A 407 20.33 -9.75 12.53
CA VAL A 407 19.29 -10.72 12.17
C VAL A 407 19.83 -12.12 12.29
N ALA A 408 19.08 -12.99 12.96
CA ALA A 408 19.32 -14.42 13.05
C ALA A 408 18.10 -15.19 12.56
N THR A 409 18.27 -16.00 11.52
CA THR A 409 17.22 -16.87 10.96
C THR A 409 17.56 -18.33 11.11
N LYS A 410 16.54 -19.17 11.28
CA LYS A 410 16.64 -20.62 11.28
C LYS A 410 15.44 -21.20 10.53
N GLU A 411 15.72 -22.13 9.62
CA GLU A 411 14.74 -22.79 8.76
C GLU A 411 14.72 -24.30 9.01
N PHE A 412 13.56 -24.92 8.93
CA PHE A 412 13.33 -26.34 9.05
C PHE A 412 12.48 -26.86 7.87
N PRO A 413 12.69 -28.07 7.36
CA PRO A 413 13.58 -29.13 7.88
C PRO A 413 15.06 -28.97 7.49
N THR A 414 15.42 -28.01 6.64
CA THR A 414 16.77 -27.86 6.08
C THR A 414 17.84 -27.52 7.12
N ASN A 415 17.45 -27.07 8.32
CA ASN A 415 18.34 -26.58 9.38
C ASN A 415 19.29 -25.44 8.93
N ILE A 416 18.95 -24.73 7.85
CA ILE A 416 19.71 -23.58 7.36
C ILE A 416 19.66 -22.47 8.42
N LYS A 417 20.83 -22.00 8.83
CA LYS A 417 20.99 -20.86 9.71
C LYS A 417 21.66 -19.72 8.95
N ARG A 418 21.12 -18.52 9.03
CA ARG A 418 21.72 -17.32 8.45
C ARG A 418 21.74 -16.23 9.49
N ASN A 419 22.90 -15.63 9.64
CA ASN A 419 23.09 -14.46 10.51
C ASN A 419 23.71 -13.36 9.67
N TYR A 420 23.19 -12.15 9.79
CA TYR A 420 23.76 -10.99 9.12
C TYR A 420 23.49 -9.72 9.93
N SER A 421 24.31 -8.71 9.70
CA SER A 421 24.17 -7.40 10.34
C SER A 421 24.40 -6.29 9.34
N ASP A 422 23.63 -5.22 9.47
CA ASP A 422 23.64 -4.10 8.54
C ASP A 422 23.50 -2.75 9.25
N LEU A 423 24.11 -1.73 8.63
CA LEU A 423 23.94 -0.33 8.99
C LEU A 423 23.02 0.37 7.98
N PHE A 424 22.10 1.17 8.51
CA PHE A 424 21.11 1.92 7.74
C PHE A 424 21.22 3.41 8.07
N PRO A 425 22.10 4.14 7.38
CA PRO A 425 22.23 5.58 7.52
C PRO A 425 21.03 6.31 6.91
N TYR A 426 20.70 7.44 7.51
CA TYR A 426 19.67 8.38 7.07
C TYR A 426 20.18 9.80 7.25
N VAL A 427 20.04 10.61 6.22
CA VAL A 427 20.36 12.04 6.24
C VAL A 427 19.28 12.81 5.51
N SER A 428 18.82 13.92 6.08
CA SER A 428 17.92 14.85 5.40
C SER A 428 18.36 16.29 5.74
N ILE A 429 18.52 17.11 4.71
CA ILE A 429 18.94 18.52 4.83
C ILE A 429 17.92 19.35 4.07
N GLY A 430 17.27 20.28 4.76
CA GLY A 430 16.36 21.26 4.18
C GLY A 430 16.92 22.68 4.30
N TYR A 431 16.89 23.44 3.25
CA TYR A 431 17.35 24.82 3.20
C TYR A 431 16.25 25.75 2.66
N ASP A 432 15.89 26.76 3.44
CA ASP A 432 14.97 27.83 3.04
C ASP A 432 15.75 28.86 2.22
N ILE A 433 15.51 28.96 0.90
CA ILE A 433 16.28 29.78 -0.03
C ILE A 433 16.02 31.27 0.25
N ASP A 434 14.75 31.62 0.39
CA ASP A 434 14.31 33.00 0.63
C ASP A 434 13.93 33.26 2.10
N GLU A 435 13.82 34.53 2.48
CA GLU A 435 13.49 34.94 3.87
C GLU A 435 12.06 34.56 4.27
N TYR A 436 11.15 34.45 3.32
CA TYR A 436 9.74 34.13 3.55
C TYR A 436 9.47 32.63 3.48
N SER A 437 10.51 31.80 3.32
CA SER A 437 10.40 30.33 3.15
C SER A 437 9.43 29.90 2.03
N LYS A 438 9.29 30.73 0.99
CA LYS A 438 8.50 30.38 -0.20
C LYS A 438 9.18 29.31 -1.01
N TRP A 439 10.51 29.39 -1.16
CA TRP A 439 11.33 28.42 -1.83
C TRP A 439 12.16 27.62 -0.84
N LYS A 440 12.10 26.30 -0.95
CA LYS A 440 12.84 25.39 -0.10
C LYS A 440 13.40 24.24 -0.94
N VAL A 441 14.63 23.84 -0.66
CA VAL A 441 15.24 22.60 -1.17
C VAL A 441 15.41 21.62 -0.02
N ILE A 442 15.03 20.36 -0.26
CA ILE A 442 15.22 19.27 0.70
C ILE A 442 15.98 18.16 -0.01
N ALA A 443 17.20 17.89 0.45
CA ALA A 443 18.01 16.76 -0.02
C ALA A 443 17.97 15.64 1.02
N SER A 444 17.89 14.38 0.59
CA SER A 444 17.88 13.24 1.50
C SER A 444 18.61 12.04 0.92
N TYR A 445 19.21 11.27 1.80
CA TYR A 445 19.79 9.96 1.53
C TYR A 445 19.29 8.96 2.58
N SER A 446 18.99 7.73 2.13
CA SER A 446 18.69 6.62 3.03
C SER A 446 19.13 5.29 2.41
N ARG A 447 19.60 4.37 3.25
CA ARG A 447 19.74 2.95 2.92
C ARG A 447 18.66 2.17 3.62
N LYS A 448 18.01 1.24 2.91
CA LYS A 448 16.90 0.39 3.40
C LYS A 448 17.09 -1.06 2.93
N ILE A 449 16.34 -1.97 3.53
CA ILE A 449 16.35 -3.41 3.22
C ILE A 449 14.92 -3.88 2.92
N ALA A 450 14.76 -4.83 1.99
CA ALA A 450 13.57 -5.66 1.92
C ALA A 450 13.97 -7.12 2.15
N ARG A 451 13.48 -7.69 3.24
CA ARG A 451 13.67 -9.11 3.52
C ARG A 451 12.69 -9.92 2.67
N PRO A 452 13.09 -11.10 2.19
CA PRO A 452 12.18 -12.01 1.53
C PRO A 452 10.96 -12.28 2.42
N LEU A 453 9.79 -12.35 1.80
CA LEU A 453 8.58 -12.73 2.49
C LEU A 453 8.60 -14.25 2.78
N PHE A 454 7.93 -14.67 3.83
CA PHE A 454 7.88 -16.12 4.16
C PHE A 454 7.26 -16.97 3.03
N SER A 455 6.26 -16.42 2.33
CA SER A 455 5.65 -17.07 1.18
C SER A 455 6.59 -17.16 -0.03
N GLN A 456 7.46 -16.16 -0.22
CA GLN A 456 8.45 -16.16 -1.29
C GLN A 456 9.56 -17.21 -1.07
N GLN A 457 9.79 -17.61 0.18
CA GLN A 457 10.80 -18.61 0.56
C GLN A 457 10.20 -20.01 0.72
N ASN A 458 8.88 -20.12 0.90
CA ASN A 458 8.21 -21.41 1.12
C ASN A 458 8.33 -22.32 -0.11
N PRO A 459 9.04 -23.46 -0.05
CA PRO A 459 9.26 -24.35 -1.19
C PRO A 459 8.04 -25.21 -1.56
N THR A 460 6.90 -25.00 -0.91
CA THR A 460 5.67 -25.74 -1.18
C THR A 460 5.10 -25.36 -2.54
N LYS A 461 4.86 -26.34 -3.41
CA LYS A 461 4.21 -26.12 -4.70
C LYS A 461 2.72 -25.79 -4.52
N THR A 462 2.22 -24.80 -5.22
CA THR A 462 0.80 -24.45 -5.26
C THR A 462 0.35 -24.37 -6.71
N GLN A 463 -0.53 -25.28 -7.13
CA GLN A 463 -1.11 -25.28 -8.47
C GLN A 463 -1.97 -24.02 -8.66
N THR A 464 -1.80 -23.31 -9.76
CA THR A 464 -2.55 -22.10 -10.11
C THR A 464 -3.41 -22.28 -11.36
N SER A 465 -3.01 -23.15 -12.27
CA SER A 465 -3.77 -23.59 -13.45
C SER A 465 -3.34 -24.99 -13.83
N LEU A 466 -3.94 -25.57 -14.88
CA LEU A 466 -3.65 -26.96 -15.32
C LEU A 466 -2.14 -27.22 -15.51
N PHE A 467 -1.39 -26.25 -16.06
CA PHE A 467 0.02 -26.43 -16.41
C PHE A 467 0.94 -25.41 -15.70
N THR A 468 0.41 -24.68 -14.71
CA THR A 468 1.20 -23.67 -13.99
C THR A 468 1.09 -23.84 -12.49
N TYR A 469 2.23 -23.82 -11.79
CA TYR A 469 2.29 -23.78 -10.33
C TYR A 469 3.21 -22.66 -9.84
N THR A 470 3.02 -22.24 -8.61
CA THR A 470 3.92 -21.33 -7.90
C THR A 470 4.75 -22.10 -6.88
N ILE A 471 6.00 -21.72 -6.69
CA ILE A 471 6.91 -22.28 -5.70
C ILE A 471 7.81 -21.18 -5.17
N GLY A 472 8.01 -21.11 -3.85
CA GLY A 472 8.96 -20.17 -3.27
C GLY A 472 10.40 -20.60 -3.45
N ASN A 473 11.32 -19.66 -3.23
CA ASN A 473 12.75 -19.87 -3.37
C ASN A 473 13.46 -19.62 -2.03
N ILE A 474 13.88 -20.71 -1.38
CA ILE A 474 14.59 -20.66 -0.10
C ILE A 474 15.96 -19.96 -0.19
N ALA A 475 16.54 -19.87 -1.39
CA ALA A 475 17.85 -19.24 -1.62
C ALA A 475 17.79 -17.70 -1.70
N LEU A 476 16.62 -17.08 -1.58
CA LEU A 476 16.47 -15.64 -1.64
C LEU A 476 17.32 -14.92 -0.59
N ARG A 477 17.97 -13.88 -1.05
CA ARG A 477 18.73 -12.93 -0.21
C ARG A 477 17.93 -11.66 0.02
N PRO A 478 18.19 -10.92 1.11
CA PRO A 478 17.61 -9.59 1.29
C PRO A 478 18.00 -8.64 0.15
N GLU A 479 17.04 -7.84 -0.28
CA GLU A 479 17.22 -6.72 -1.19
C GLU A 479 17.68 -5.49 -0.42
N TYR A 480 18.59 -4.72 -0.99
CA TYR A 480 19.01 -3.42 -0.47
C TYR A 480 18.69 -2.30 -1.45
N VAL A 481 18.27 -1.16 -0.93
CA VAL A 481 18.05 0.04 -1.72
C VAL A 481 18.75 1.24 -1.10
N ASN A 482 19.53 1.95 -1.91
CA ASN A 482 20.09 3.25 -1.59
C ASN A 482 19.29 4.30 -2.37
N SER A 483 18.66 5.23 -1.65
CA SER A 483 17.82 6.28 -2.21
C SER A 483 18.47 7.65 -2.00
N ILE A 484 18.63 8.39 -3.09
CA ILE A 484 19.07 9.80 -3.08
C ILE A 484 17.95 10.63 -3.69
N ARG A 485 17.58 11.74 -3.07
CA ARG A 485 16.52 12.63 -3.52
C ARG A 485 16.83 14.08 -3.27
N SER A 486 16.32 14.93 -4.16
CA SER A 486 16.25 16.36 -3.99
C SER A 486 14.85 16.84 -4.33
N THR A 487 14.20 17.53 -3.41
CA THR A 487 12.85 18.09 -3.58
C THR A 487 12.92 19.60 -3.53
N LEU A 488 12.52 20.24 -4.61
CA LEU A 488 12.27 21.67 -4.67
C LEU A 488 10.80 21.93 -4.29
N VAL A 489 10.57 22.76 -3.29
CA VAL A 489 9.25 23.12 -2.78
C VAL A 489 9.01 24.61 -3.01
N TYR A 490 7.87 24.95 -3.59
CA TYR A 490 7.43 26.34 -3.73
C TYR A 490 6.09 26.55 -3.01
N ASN A 491 6.01 27.61 -2.19
CA ASN A 491 4.84 27.95 -1.37
C ASN A 491 4.29 26.79 -0.51
N ASN A 492 5.15 25.85 -0.10
CA ASN A 492 4.81 24.62 0.63
C ASN A 492 3.84 23.66 -0.09
N VAL A 493 3.49 23.92 -1.36
CA VAL A 493 2.41 23.25 -2.10
C VAL A 493 2.89 22.63 -3.40
N TYR A 494 3.68 23.38 -4.20
CA TYR A 494 4.21 22.89 -5.48
C TYR A 494 5.51 22.16 -5.24
N LEU A 495 5.61 20.94 -5.75
CA LEU A 495 6.73 20.07 -5.48
C LEU A 495 7.32 19.50 -6.77
N LEU A 496 8.64 19.59 -6.89
CA LEU A 496 9.42 18.86 -7.88
C LEU A 496 10.47 18.03 -7.17
N THR A 497 10.37 16.71 -7.25
CA THR A 497 11.35 15.79 -6.68
C THR A 497 12.12 15.10 -7.79
N LEU A 498 13.44 15.16 -7.74
CA LEU A 498 14.34 14.37 -8.57
C LEU A 498 15.02 13.33 -7.68
N GLY A 499 15.15 12.09 -8.15
CA GLY A 499 15.74 11.06 -7.32
C GLY A 499 16.25 9.86 -8.09
N VAL A 500 17.00 9.03 -7.37
CA VAL A 500 17.44 7.72 -7.81
C VAL A 500 17.33 6.72 -6.68
N ASP A 501 16.69 5.59 -6.96
CA ASP A 501 16.67 4.41 -6.10
C ASP A 501 17.56 3.33 -6.75
N MET A 502 18.65 2.97 -6.07
CA MET A 502 19.62 1.97 -6.52
C MET A 502 19.42 0.69 -5.75
N HIS A 503 18.84 -0.30 -6.40
CA HIS A 503 18.56 -1.62 -5.82
C HIS A 503 19.68 -2.60 -6.13
N SER A 504 20.02 -3.41 -5.14
CA SER A 504 20.84 -4.60 -5.28
C SER A 504 20.10 -5.81 -4.71
N ASP A 505 20.27 -6.97 -5.36
CA ASP A 505 19.57 -8.20 -5.02
C ASP A 505 18.03 -8.05 -4.98
N LEU A 506 17.47 -7.23 -5.87
CA LEU A 506 16.03 -6.92 -5.92
C LEU A 506 15.21 -8.20 -6.15
N ILE A 507 14.26 -8.47 -5.27
CA ILE A 507 13.41 -9.67 -5.33
C ILE A 507 12.30 -9.44 -6.35
N ARG A 508 12.26 -10.27 -7.41
CA ARG A 508 11.24 -10.23 -8.46
C ARG A 508 10.64 -11.60 -8.70
N GLU A 509 9.36 -11.59 -9.05
CA GLU A 509 8.67 -12.76 -9.58
C GLU A 509 9.15 -13.04 -10.99
N PHE A 510 9.34 -14.30 -11.30
CA PHE A 510 9.86 -14.76 -12.57
C PHE A 510 9.21 -16.09 -12.96
N SER A 511 8.83 -16.22 -14.22
CA SER A 511 8.25 -17.44 -14.77
C SER A 511 9.30 -18.24 -15.52
N PHE A 512 9.34 -19.52 -15.25
CA PHE A 512 10.23 -20.50 -15.88
C PHE A 512 9.42 -21.65 -16.47
N GLU A 513 10.02 -22.34 -17.43
CA GLU A 513 9.52 -23.61 -17.93
C GLU A 513 9.71 -24.72 -16.89
N THR A 514 8.77 -25.63 -16.85
CA THR A 514 8.92 -26.83 -16.03
C THR A 514 9.90 -27.80 -16.69
N PRO A 515 10.96 -28.28 -15.98
CA PRO A 515 12.00 -29.13 -16.60
C PRO A 515 11.45 -30.41 -17.25
N ASP A 516 10.45 -31.01 -16.62
CA ASP A 516 9.91 -32.31 -16.99
C ASP A 516 8.66 -32.26 -17.88
N ASN A 517 8.12 -31.08 -18.07
CA ASN A 517 6.91 -30.86 -18.90
C ASN A 517 7.08 -29.62 -19.79
N PRO A 518 7.31 -29.80 -21.10
CA PRO A 518 7.52 -28.69 -22.02
C PRO A 518 6.31 -27.76 -22.14
N MET A 519 5.10 -28.18 -21.74
CA MET A 519 3.88 -27.37 -21.68
C MET A 519 3.69 -26.68 -20.34
N GLY A 520 4.47 -27.08 -19.32
CA GLY A 520 4.36 -26.56 -17.98
C GLY A 520 5.20 -25.31 -17.75
N SER A 521 4.73 -24.48 -16.85
CA SER A 521 5.49 -23.34 -16.33
C SER A 521 5.38 -23.27 -14.81
N TYR A 522 6.38 -22.68 -14.17
CA TYR A 522 6.27 -22.33 -12.77
C TYR A 522 6.72 -20.91 -12.52
N VAL A 523 6.08 -20.31 -11.54
CA VAL A 523 6.37 -18.96 -11.07
C VAL A 523 7.13 -19.06 -9.76
N THR A 524 8.25 -18.36 -9.67
CA THR A 524 9.07 -18.28 -8.46
C THR A 524 9.64 -16.88 -8.28
N TYR A 525 10.47 -16.71 -7.26
CA TYR A 525 11.12 -15.42 -6.98
C TYR A 525 12.63 -15.58 -7.12
N ILE A 526 13.26 -14.57 -7.74
CA ILE A 526 14.72 -14.51 -7.87
C ILE A 526 15.24 -13.14 -7.44
N ASN A 527 16.51 -13.06 -7.10
CA ASN A 527 17.19 -11.80 -6.87
C ASN A 527 17.79 -11.27 -8.18
N HIS A 528 17.33 -10.12 -8.66
CA HIS A 528 18.02 -9.38 -9.73
C HIS A 528 19.30 -8.78 -9.17
N HIS A 529 20.39 -8.86 -9.95
CA HIS A 529 21.68 -8.34 -9.50
C HIS A 529 21.66 -6.85 -9.20
N LYS A 530 21.10 -6.03 -10.11
CA LYS A 530 20.92 -4.58 -9.93
C LYS A 530 19.70 -4.08 -10.69
N GLU A 531 19.04 -3.10 -10.10
CA GLU A 531 17.97 -2.35 -10.76
C GLU A 531 18.03 -0.91 -10.26
N ASN A 532 18.08 0.08 -11.17
CA ASN A 532 18.09 1.48 -10.81
C ASN A 532 16.87 2.18 -11.38
N HIS A 533 16.24 3.01 -10.56
CA HIS A 533 15.09 3.84 -10.91
C HIS A 533 15.48 5.31 -10.80
N TRP A 534 15.67 5.97 -11.93
CA TRP A 534 15.87 7.42 -12.01
C TRP A 534 14.51 8.06 -12.21
N TYR A 535 14.10 8.96 -11.35
CA TYR A 535 12.75 9.50 -11.44
C TYR A 535 12.66 11.01 -11.20
N ALA A 536 11.64 11.59 -11.83
CA ALA A 536 11.15 12.93 -11.59
C ALA A 536 9.68 12.84 -11.17
N TYR A 537 9.34 13.37 -10.01
CA TYR A 537 7.97 13.48 -9.53
C TYR A 537 7.56 14.94 -9.44
N LEU A 538 6.41 15.26 -10.02
CA LEU A 538 5.84 16.60 -10.05
C LEU A 538 4.46 16.59 -9.40
N SER A 539 4.23 17.50 -8.44
CA SER A 539 2.92 17.70 -7.81
C SER A 539 2.54 19.17 -7.91
N LEU A 540 1.44 19.44 -8.62
CA LEU A 540 0.93 20.77 -8.91
C LEU A 540 -0.55 20.85 -8.51
N PRO A 541 -0.88 21.11 -7.25
CA PRO A 541 -2.24 21.48 -6.88
C PRO A 541 -2.49 22.91 -7.31
N PHE A 542 -3.54 23.14 -8.10
CA PHE A 542 -3.89 24.44 -8.65
C PHE A 542 -5.36 24.73 -8.40
N GLN A 543 -5.65 25.89 -7.78
CA GLN A 543 -7.00 26.36 -7.48
C GLN A 543 -7.18 27.77 -8.05
N PRO A 544 -7.59 27.90 -9.33
CA PRO A 544 -7.75 29.21 -9.97
C PRO A 544 -8.94 30.00 -9.43
N CYS A 545 -9.95 29.32 -8.88
CA CYS A 545 -11.13 29.93 -8.28
C CYS A 545 -11.69 29.06 -7.14
N TYR A 546 -12.62 29.61 -6.33
CA TYR A 546 -13.16 28.93 -5.16
C TYR A 546 -13.94 27.65 -5.46
N TRP A 547 -14.53 27.55 -6.65
CA TRP A 547 -15.35 26.40 -7.06
C TRP A 547 -14.60 25.34 -7.86
N PHE A 548 -13.36 25.62 -8.33
CA PHE A 548 -12.56 24.66 -9.10
C PHE A 548 -11.18 24.45 -8.50
N ASN A 549 -10.80 23.19 -8.33
CA ASN A 549 -9.48 22.77 -7.88
C ASN A 549 -9.03 21.58 -8.75
N ILE A 550 -7.78 21.59 -9.16
CA ILE A 550 -7.13 20.45 -9.84
C ILE A 550 -5.83 20.09 -9.12
N ASN A 551 -5.65 18.83 -8.80
CA ASN A 551 -4.41 18.26 -8.30
C ASN A 551 -3.79 17.41 -9.41
N PHE A 552 -2.65 17.84 -9.92
CA PHE A 552 -1.89 17.14 -10.95
C PHE A 552 -0.66 16.51 -10.30
N ASN A 553 -0.59 15.17 -10.29
CA ASN A 553 0.54 14.43 -9.78
C ASN A 553 1.07 13.50 -10.87
N THR A 554 2.35 13.60 -11.19
CA THR A 554 2.96 12.76 -12.22
C THR A 554 4.35 12.29 -11.84
N LEU A 555 4.64 11.05 -12.18
CA LEU A 555 5.94 10.40 -12.04
C LEU A 555 6.46 10.03 -13.43
N LEU A 556 7.65 10.45 -13.73
CA LEU A 556 8.47 9.96 -14.83
C LEU A 556 9.60 9.14 -14.23
N CYS A 557 9.78 7.91 -14.66
CA CYS A 557 10.85 7.04 -14.16
C CYS A 557 11.54 6.35 -15.33
N TYR A 558 12.86 6.34 -15.29
CA TYR A 558 13.69 5.54 -16.18
C TYR A 558 14.28 4.38 -15.40
N GLN A 559 13.91 3.16 -15.78
CA GLN A 559 14.26 1.92 -15.11
C GLN A 559 15.36 1.20 -15.90
N THR A 560 16.45 0.83 -15.24
CA THR A 560 17.50 -0.03 -15.79
C THR A 560 17.55 -1.33 -15.00
N ILE A 561 17.55 -2.48 -15.68
CA ILE A 561 17.45 -3.80 -15.06
C ILE A 561 18.65 -4.64 -15.49
N GLN A 562 19.35 -5.22 -14.51
CA GLN A 562 20.40 -6.20 -14.70
C GLN A 562 20.05 -7.46 -13.92
N ILE A 563 19.58 -8.51 -14.60
CA ILE A 563 19.09 -9.73 -13.97
C ILE A 563 20.26 -10.52 -13.36
N THR A 564 21.27 -10.81 -14.17
CA THR A 564 22.53 -11.44 -13.76
C THR A 564 23.71 -10.51 -14.00
N LYS A 565 24.86 -10.81 -13.43
CA LYS A 565 26.07 -10.02 -13.67
C LYS A 565 26.52 -10.16 -15.14
N GLY A 566 26.44 -9.05 -15.88
CA GLY A 566 26.79 -9.00 -17.31
C GLY A 566 25.59 -9.10 -18.26
N GLU A 567 24.38 -9.47 -17.79
CA GLU A 567 23.17 -9.54 -18.59
C GLU A 567 22.23 -8.40 -18.18
N SER A 568 21.93 -7.49 -19.09
CA SER A 568 21.06 -6.35 -18.83
C SER A 568 19.90 -6.29 -19.81
N ILE A 569 18.72 -5.95 -19.30
CA ILE A 569 17.55 -5.62 -20.11
C ILE A 569 17.66 -4.14 -20.51
N LYS A 570 17.29 -3.82 -21.75
CA LYS A 570 17.23 -2.44 -22.23
C LYS A 570 16.38 -1.58 -21.29
N GLY A 571 16.89 -0.40 -20.96
CA GLY A 571 16.18 0.53 -20.07
C GLY A 571 14.81 0.96 -20.59
N HIS A 572 13.88 1.16 -19.69
CA HIS A 572 12.47 1.46 -19.97
C HIS A 572 12.04 2.75 -19.29
N PHE A 573 11.17 3.50 -19.97
CA PHE A 573 10.47 4.64 -19.38
C PHE A 573 9.13 4.20 -18.82
N LEU A 574 8.89 4.54 -17.56
CA LEU A 574 7.62 4.43 -16.87
C LEU A 574 7.05 5.84 -16.66
N TYR A 575 5.79 6.01 -17.03
CA TYR A 575 5.01 7.20 -16.76
C TYR A 575 3.81 6.81 -15.91
N MET A 576 3.60 7.52 -14.78
CA MET A 576 2.40 7.39 -13.97
C MET A 576 1.80 8.77 -13.74
N ASN A 577 0.49 8.88 -13.88
CA ASN A 577 -0.25 10.11 -13.64
C ASN A 577 -1.46 9.83 -12.75
N ASN A 578 -1.67 10.70 -11.78
CA ASN A 578 -2.87 10.78 -11.00
C ASN A 578 -3.32 12.25 -10.99
N THR A 579 -4.39 12.54 -11.71
CA THR A 579 -4.97 13.88 -11.80
C THR A 579 -6.37 13.84 -11.28
N LYS A 580 -6.70 14.76 -10.37
CA LYS A 580 -8.03 14.89 -9.77
C LYS A 580 -8.52 16.32 -9.89
N ALA A 581 -9.60 16.52 -10.61
CA ALA A 581 -10.32 17.79 -10.73
C ALA A 581 -11.57 17.77 -9.85
N THR A 582 -11.78 18.79 -9.03
CA THR A 582 -12.92 18.93 -8.13
C THR A 582 -13.66 20.22 -8.43
N PHE A 583 -14.95 20.11 -8.67
CA PHE A 583 -15.87 21.23 -8.87
C PHE A 583 -16.82 21.33 -7.67
N ARG A 584 -16.77 22.45 -6.96
CA ARG A 584 -17.69 22.75 -5.86
C ARG A 584 -18.85 23.57 -6.40
N LEU A 585 -20.02 22.97 -6.42
CA LEU A 585 -21.21 23.56 -6.97
C LEU A 585 -22.13 24.13 -5.85
N PRO A 586 -23.07 25.02 -6.17
CA PRO A 586 -24.05 25.50 -5.19
C PRO A 586 -24.79 24.35 -4.49
N HIS A 587 -25.40 24.64 -3.33
CA HIS A 587 -26.19 23.70 -2.53
C HIS A 587 -25.38 22.47 -2.01
N ASN A 588 -24.07 22.64 -1.79
CA ASN A 588 -23.19 21.59 -1.28
C ASN A 588 -23.07 20.36 -2.21
N PHE A 589 -23.16 20.56 -3.51
CA PHE A 589 -22.79 19.53 -4.48
C PHE A 589 -21.29 19.63 -4.79
N ASN A 590 -20.65 18.47 -4.92
CA ASN A 590 -19.29 18.37 -5.45
C ASN A 590 -19.28 17.36 -6.60
N VAL A 591 -18.59 17.71 -7.67
CA VAL A 591 -18.27 16.82 -8.79
C VAL A 591 -16.78 16.61 -8.81
N GLU A 592 -16.33 15.37 -8.86
CA GLU A 592 -14.91 15.03 -8.97
C GLU A 592 -14.67 14.16 -10.21
N VAL A 593 -13.62 14.49 -10.95
CA VAL A 593 -13.13 13.73 -12.10
C VAL A 593 -11.71 13.30 -11.77
N SER A 594 -11.47 11.99 -11.73
CA SER A 594 -10.13 11.44 -11.47
C SER A 594 -9.62 10.71 -12.71
N LEU A 595 -8.40 11.03 -13.13
CA LEU A 595 -7.66 10.32 -14.19
C LEU A 595 -6.47 9.62 -13.56
N ASN A 596 -6.42 8.30 -13.68
CA ASN A 596 -5.27 7.48 -13.34
C ASN A 596 -4.71 6.86 -14.62
N ALA A 597 -3.43 7.07 -14.89
CA ALA A 597 -2.77 6.51 -16.06
C ALA A 597 -1.41 5.93 -15.67
N ILE A 598 -1.09 4.78 -16.22
CA ILE A 598 0.22 4.14 -16.11
C ILE A 598 0.65 3.68 -17.50
N SER A 599 1.89 3.92 -17.87
CA SER A 599 2.47 3.36 -19.08
C SER A 599 2.85 1.88 -18.87
N ARG A 600 3.47 1.26 -19.82
CA ARG A 600 3.99 -0.10 -19.67
C ARG A 600 4.96 -0.18 -18.49
N LEU A 601 4.82 -1.22 -17.70
CA LEU A 601 5.68 -1.50 -16.54
C LEU A 601 6.35 -2.87 -16.72
N HIS A 602 7.66 -2.92 -16.58
CA HIS A 602 8.42 -4.18 -16.61
C HIS A 602 8.72 -4.65 -15.18
N SER A 603 8.51 -5.95 -14.95
CA SER A 603 8.80 -6.60 -13.68
C SER A 603 9.19 -8.05 -13.93
N GLY A 604 10.43 -8.44 -13.58
CA GLY A 604 10.93 -9.77 -13.91
C GLY A 604 10.96 -9.97 -15.42
N ASN A 605 10.40 -11.08 -15.89
CA ASN A 605 10.18 -11.35 -17.32
C ASN A 605 8.76 -11.05 -17.79
N SER A 606 8.01 -10.27 -17.02
CA SER A 606 6.63 -9.87 -17.33
C SER A 606 6.55 -8.37 -17.62
N MET A 607 5.61 -7.99 -18.45
CA MET A 607 5.30 -6.61 -18.80
C MET A 607 3.81 -6.35 -18.63
N ILE A 608 3.45 -5.42 -17.77
CA ILE A 608 2.08 -4.93 -17.61
C ILE A 608 1.82 -3.89 -18.70
N ARG A 609 0.70 -4.02 -19.43
CA ARG A 609 0.30 -3.07 -20.46
C ARG A 609 -0.08 -1.71 -19.86
N SER A 610 0.01 -0.68 -20.69
CA SER A 610 -0.47 0.66 -20.32
C SER A 610 -1.97 0.62 -19.98
N TYR A 611 -2.33 1.31 -18.91
CA TYR A 611 -3.69 1.36 -18.41
C TYR A 611 -4.10 2.80 -18.09
N GLN A 612 -5.34 3.14 -18.44
CA GLN A 612 -5.93 4.44 -18.12
C GLN A 612 -7.31 4.24 -17.55
N ARG A 613 -7.62 4.88 -16.45
CA ARG A 613 -8.91 4.85 -15.79
C ARG A 613 -9.40 6.26 -15.51
N VAL A 614 -10.62 6.52 -15.87
CA VAL A 614 -11.35 7.74 -15.52
C VAL A 614 -12.50 7.38 -14.60
N ASP A 615 -12.59 8.06 -13.46
CA ASP A 615 -13.67 7.93 -12.48
C ASP A 615 -14.41 9.26 -12.36
N LEU A 616 -15.72 9.20 -12.21
CA LEU A 616 -16.60 10.35 -11.97
C LEU A 616 -17.27 10.16 -10.61
N LEU A 617 -17.31 11.20 -9.78
CA LEU A 617 -17.99 11.21 -8.49
C LEU A 617 -18.88 12.44 -8.41
N LEU A 618 -20.14 12.23 -8.07
CA LEU A 618 -21.07 13.29 -7.64
C LEU A 618 -21.39 13.08 -6.17
N SER A 619 -21.19 14.08 -5.33
CA SER A 619 -21.57 14.02 -3.93
C SER A 619 -22.38 15.22 -3.47
N LYS A 620 -23.27 14.98 -2.51
CA LYS A 620 -24.09 16.00 -1.88
C LYS A 620 -24.14 15.83 -0.37
N THR A 621 -23.86 16.91 0.35
CA THR A 621 -24.01 16.95 1.80
C THR A 621 -25.35 17.56 2.17
N PHE A 622 -26.24 16.76 2.79
CA PHE A 622 -27.54 17.19 3.32
C PHE A 622 -27.39 17.51 4.79
N LYS A 623 -27.37 18.78 5.15
CA LYS A 623 -27.04 19.21 6.52
C LYS A 623 -25.66 18.63 6.94
N PRO A 624 -25.04 19.04 8.01
CA PRO A 624 -23.67 18.60 8.33
C PRO A 624 -23.54 17.09 8.71
N ARG A 625 -24.63 16.32 8.65
CA ARG A 625 -24.68 14.95 9.15
C ARG A 625 -24.84 13.84 8.10
N VAL A 626 -25.45 14.14 6.96
CA VAL A 626 -25.74 13.13 5.94
C VAL A 626 -25.00 13.47 4.67
N ASN A 627 -24.23 12.52 4.15
CA ASN A 627 -23.57 12.63 2.84
C ASN A 627 -24.04 11.47 1.95
N LEU A 628 -24.43 11.82 0.74
CA LEU A 628 -24.76 10.88 -0.32
C LEU A 628 -23.80 11.09 -1.47
N SER A 629 -23.18 10.01 -1.96
CA SER A 629 -22.32 10.07 -3.13
C SER A 629 -22.65 8.97 -4.14
N LEU A 630 -22.56 9.33 -5.41
CA LEU A 630 -22.72 8.44 -6.55
C LEU A 630 -21.44 8.53 -7.38
N ALA A 631 -20.73 7.42 -7.57
CA ALA A 631 -19.58 7.36 -8.43
C ALA A 631 -19.77 6.37 -9.58
N VAL A 632 -19.21 6.69 -10.74
CA VAL A 632 -19.01 5.77 -11.84
C VAL A 632 -17.50 5.54 -11.94
N LYS A 633 -17.09 4.35 -11.57
CA LYS A 633 -15.68 3.93 -11.64
C LYS A 633 -15.38 3.32 -13.00
N ASN A 634 -14.17 3.58 -13.54
CA ASN A 634 -13.73 3.07 -14.85
C ASN A 634 -14.74 3.33 -15.97
N VAL A 635 -15.08 4.61 -16.18
CA VAL A 635 -16.12 5.07 -17.14
C VAL A 635 -15.96 4.43 -18.51
N PHE A 636 -14.73 4.28 -19.00
CA PHE A 636 -14.42 3.73 -20.32
C PHE A 636 -14.27 2.20 -20.34
N ASN A 637 -14.53 1.53 -19.21
CA ASN A 637 -14.46 0.07 -19.07
C ASN A 637 -13.14 -0.55 -19.61
N LYS A 638 -12.01 0.08 -19.30
CA LYS A 638 -10.71 -0.42 -19.72
C LYS A 638 -10.32 -1.66 -18.92
N GLN A 639 -9.70 -2.62 -19.60
CA GLN A 639 -9.24 -3.88 -19.05
C GLN A 639 -7.72 -3.81 -18.75
N TYR A 640 -7.29 -4.61 -17.80
CA TYR A 640 -5.88 -4.88 -17.57
C TYR A 640 -5.36 -5.99 -18.49
N GLY A 641 -4.11 -5.90 -18.86
CA GLY A 641 -3.43 -6.96 -19.58
C GLY A 641 -1.96 -7.01 -19.25
N PHE A 642 -1.34 -8.18 -19.32
CA PHE A 642 0.10 -8.32 -19.21
C PHE A 642 0.67 -9.25 -20.28
N ILE A 643 1.95 -9.12 -20.52
CA ILE A 643 2.72 -9.96 -21.42
C ILE A 643 3.84 -10.54 -20.59
N GLU A 644 3.98 -11.86 -20.62
CA GLU A 644 5.09 -12.58 -20.06
C GLU A 644 6.01 -13.05 -21.21
N THR A 645 7.31 -12.87 -21.07
CA THR A 645 8.28 -13.26 -22.09
C THR A 645 9.29 -14.23 -21.51
N HIS A 646 9.49 -15.34 -22.21
CA HIS A 646 10.45 -16.37 -21.81
C HIS A 646 11.34 -16.75 -23.00
N SER A 647 12.46 -17.44 -22.76
CA SER A 647 13.38 -17.90 -23.82
C SER A 647 12.73 -18.83 -24.83
N ARG A 648 11.75 -19.64 -24.42
CA ARG A 648 11.04 -20.62 -25.24
C ARG A 648 9.64 -20.19 -25.67
N TYR A 649 8.98 -19.29 -24.92
CA TYR A 649 7.64 -18.89 -25.23
C TYR A 649 7.41 -17.39 -25.00
N SER A 650 6.38 -16.88 -25.65
CA SER A 650 5.80 -15.57 -25.43
C SER A 650 4.39 -15.80 -24.89
N ASN A 651 4.07 -15.21 -23.75
CA ASN A 651 2.78 -15.37 -23.10
C ASN A 651 2.05 -14.02 -23.10
N PHE A 652 0.82 -14.02 -23.51
CA PHE A 652 -0.08 -12.88 -23.42
C PHE A 652 -1.26 -13.25 -22.55
N TYR A 653 -1.52 -12.46 -21.53
CA TYR A 653 -2.63 -12.63 -20.62
C TYR A 653 -3.46 -11.36 -20.56
N ASP A 654 -4.73 -11.48 -20.81
CA ASP A 654 -5.71 -10.41 -20.68
C ASP A 654 -6.83 -10.86 -19.73
N THR A 655 -7.11 -10.08 -18.70
CA THR A 655 -8.14 -10.40 -17.74
C THR A 655 -9.04 -9.23 -17.45
N MET A 656 -10.33 -9.49 -17.33
CA MET A 656 -11.32 -8.58 -16.80
C MET A 656 -11.82 -9.13 -15.47
N GLN A 657 -11.48 -8.42 -14.38
CA GLN A 657 -12.02 -8.75 -13.05
C GLN A 657 -13.19 -7.85 -12.72
N GLY A 658 -14.15 -8.32 -11.93
CA GLY A 658 -15.32 -7.56 -11.52
C GLY A 658 -14.98 -6.21 -10.89
N SER A 659 -13.98 -6.16 -10.01
CA SER A 659 -13.49 -4.93 -9.37
C SER A 659 -12.81 -3.93 -10.33
N ASN A 660 -12.32 -4.38 -11.46
CA ASN A 660 -11.63 -3.56 -12.46
C ASN A 660 -12.52 -3.15 -13.63
N SER A 661 -13.73 -3.65 -13.71
CA SER A 661 -14.71 -3.25 -14.70
C SER A 661 -15.45 -1.98 -14.30
N ARG A 662 -16.14 -1.37 -15.27
CA ARG A 662 -17.02 -0.24 -14.97
C ARG A 662 -18.06 -0.66 -13.94
N ASN A 663 -18.13 0.10 -12.85
CA ASN A 663 -19.12 -0.12 -11.79
C ASN A 663 -19.67 1.19 -11.26
N ILE A 664 -20.87 1.12 -10.73
CA ILE A 664 -21.56 2.23 -10.05
C ILE A 664 -21.39 2.01 -8.56
N GLN A 665 -20.95 3.05 -7.85
CA GLN A 665 -20.82 3.05 -6.41
C GLN A 665 -21.79 4.07 -5.82
N LEU A 666 -22.68 3.61 -4.94
CA LEU A 666 -23.56 4.45 -4.14
C LEU A 666 -23.12 4.38 -2.69
N THR A 667 -22.87 5.54 -2.07
CA THR A 667 -22.43 5.62 -0.67
C THR A 667 -23.33 6.55 0.12
N LEU A 668 -23.87 6.05 1.23
CA LEU A 668 -24.62 6.82 2.20
C LEU A 668 -23.85 6.84 3.51
N THR A 669 -23.58 8.03 4.04
CA THR A 669 -22.90 8.22 5.32
C THR A 669 -23.73 9.08 6.25
N TYR A 670 -23.82 8.66 7.52
CA TYR A 670 -24.42 9.42 8.60
C TYR A 670 -23.42 9.69 9.71
N ASN A 671 -23.16 10.96 10.02
CA ASN A 671 -22.30 11.39 11.11
C ASN A 671 -23.14 11.82 12.30
N PHE A 672 -22.72 11.40 13.50
CA PHE A 672 -23.44 11.73 14.74
C PHE A 672 -22.46 12.20 15.82
N GLY A 673 -22.99 12.89 16.82
CA GLY A 673 -22.26 13.36 17.99
C GLY A 673 -22.11 14.87 18.08
N LYS A 674 -21.61 15.35 19.23
CA LYS A 674 -21.43 16.79 19.57
C LYS A 674 -20.01 17.11 20.07
N GLY A 675 -19.05 16.20 19.98
CA GLY A 675 -17.71 16.39 20.55
C GLY A 675 -16.85 17.36 19.72
N LYS A 676 -16.28 18.39 20.37
CA LYS A 676 -15.20 19.22 19.78
C LYS A 676 -13.84 18.58 20.06
N GLY A 677 -12.98 18.52 19.03
CA GLY A 677 -11.72 17.77 19.04
C GLY A 677 -10.64 18.19 20.06
N GLY A 678 -9.95 17.25 20.65
CA GLY A 678 -8.90 17.40 21.68
C GLY A 678 -7.55 16.69 21.44
N ARG A 679 -6.60 16.76 22.34
CA ARG A 679 -5.13 16.62 22.30
C ARG A 679 -4.52 15.24 21.90
N LYS A 680 -3.29 15.18 21.29
CA LYS A 680 -2.55 14.09 20.66
C LYS A 680 -1.87 13.05 21.55
N LEU A 681 -1.75 11.83 21.02
CA LEU A 681 -0.70 10.87 21.36
C LEU A 681 0.09 10.47 20.12
N LYS A 682 1.39 10.32 20.29
CA LYS A 682 2.33 9.86 19.26
C LYS A 682 2.81 8.47 19.65
N ARG A 683 2.69 7.49 18.76
CA ARG A 683 3.07 6.10 19.01
C ARG A 683 3.88 5.56 17.85
N ASP A 684 4.83 4.67 18.14
CA ASP A 684 5.74 4.07 17.17
C ASP A 684 5.42 2.57 17.02
N ASP A 685 5.67 2.00 15.86
CA ASP A 685 5.16 0.70 15.53
C ASP A 685 6.16 -0.22 14.79
N ASN A 686 5.80 -1.47 14.62
CA ASN A 686 6.66 -2.55 14.16
C ASN A 686 6.40 -2.93 12.70
N GLY A 687 7.35 -2.64 11.81
CA GLY A 687 7.25 -2.92 10.37
C GLY A 687 7.40 -4.40 9.99
N GLU A 688 7.86 -5.27 10.90
CA GLU A 688 8.09 -6.69 10.57
C GLU A 688 6.78 -7.49 10.43
N ALA A 689 5.68 -7.00 11.02
CA ALA A 689 4.38 -7.63 10.86
C ALA A 689 3.82 -7.55 9.43
N GLU A 690 4.31 -6.60 8.60
CA GLU A 690 3.93 -6.53 7.18
C GLU A 690 4.34 -7.78 6.41
N ARG A 691 5.42 -8.48 6.83
CA ARG A 691 5.88 -9.73 6.21
C ARG A 691 4.89 -10.88 6.38
N LEU A 692 3.91 -10.74 7.27
CA LEU A 692 2.80 -11.70 7.45
C LEU A 692 1.65 -11.48 6.46
N ASN A 693 1.55 -10.30 5.85
CA ASN A 693 0.39 -9.91 5.04
C ASN A 693 0.44 -10.36 3.58
N ASP A 694 1.53 -11.01 3.18
CA ASP A 694 1.81 -11.35 1.79
C ASP A 694 0.88 -12.40 1.15
N PHE A 695 0.19 -13.20 1.96
CA PHE A 695 -0.73 -14.22 1.45
C PHE A 695 -1.94 -13.63 0.69
N ASN A 696 -2.31 -12.38 0.93
CA ASN A 696 -3.35 -11.72 0.16
C ASN A 696 -2.86 -11.26 -1.23
N LYS A 697 -1.54 -11.12 -1.44
CA LYS A 697 -0.97 -10.75 -2.74
C LYS A 697 -0.95 -11.93 -3.72
N ASN A 698 -0.61 -13.14 -3.24
CA ASN A 698 -0.55 -14.33 -4.11
C ASN A 698 -1.93 -14.84 -4.54
N ASN A 699 -2.99 -14.44 -3.84
CA ASN A 699 -4.38 -14.78 -4.20
C ASN A 699 -5.09 -13.71 -5.03
N ASN A 700 -4.52 -12.54 -5.09
CA ASN A 700 -4.77 -11.56 -6.09
C ASN A 700 -3.53 -11.56 -6.99
N ILE A 701 -3.48 -12.42 -7.98
CA ILE A 701 -2.74 -12.12 -9.19
C ILE A 701 -3.39 -10.83 -9.68
N LYS A 702 -2.89 -9.71 -9.16
CA LYS A 702 -3.26 -8.41 -9.63
C LYS A 702 -2.39 -8.17 -10.82
N LEU A 703 -3.01 -8.46 -11.89
CA LEU A 703 -2.70 -7.86 -13.16
C LEU A 703 -2.82 -6.36 -13.07
#